data_5550b52fbf155dce0bc1b666afd48f28
#
_entry.id   5550b52fbf155dce0bc1b666afd48f28
#
_cell.length_a   1.000
_cell.length_b   1.000
_cell.length_c   1.000
_cell.angle_alpha   90.00
_cell.angle_beta   90.00
_cell.angle_gamma   90.00
#
_symmetry.space_group_name_H-M   'P 1'
#
loop_
_entity.id
_entity.type
_entity.pdbx_description
1 polymer ?
#
loop_
_entity_poly.entity_id
_entity_poly.type
_entity_poly.pdbx_seq_one_letter_code
_entity_poly.pdbx_strand_id
1 'polypeptide(L)'
;MKKSFFTLLLALMGTSVMAQSKFNVSGVILEDETNEVVISATVRILSLPDSTMVGGAATGTDGSFNIKGVKKGKYVTKITYVGYQDRLMPLDLTDQKDKDVNIGYIHITPDSKLLKEAKVTANVAQVQVSGDSIVYNAAAYRVAEGSVLEDLVKKLPGAQVDENGGITINGKSVKKIMMDGKEFFFDDTQMAMKNIPTNMIDKLKTYERKSDFSRVTGIDDGEEETVLDLTVKKGMNNGWFGNFDLAYGTEDRYSANLSLNRFMDHSQFTAVARANNTGDMGFGGGGGRGFPMMGGGGFGGGGLRNTKNVGLNFATETEKLEMGGSVTYRYNGNDTRNESATKSFLTSRGVFSNSLSLNRSSQHTWNAQFRMEWTPDTMTNIIFRPSGSLTRSKGYSNSESASFNDDPYKYTDEPLRYGIEEFDADSILNIIVNTNVNRSQNYSENRRIAGELQVNRRLNNEGRNLTLRATGNAAGSDSKQLSAAQIRYKSTGMETINNRYYNTPGRNSSFSAQLTYSEPIADRTYLQFSYRFNYSYNKSDRQAFILAPTAYTDLANALNSYRYNIDGAIDYLLQNGHDLMGGDVSPQADSLSQYSVYKNFDHTASISFRKVTDDFNFSVGLDFLPQHSVLDYKYMGNEYPTITRDVFNFAPNVDFRYNFDKQTNLRVNYRGRTSQPQMTNLLDITDDSNPLNITKGNPGLKPSFSHNVSLDFNTFAMEHQRSIFVWSSFSTTRNSISNRTSYDETTGVRTSRPENINGNWNAMIGGGFNMSLDKNNYFTMNNFTRLSYNRQVGYLDPLQYTEDKSKTNTTMVSESLGFNFRKDWFEFGINGSMTYNSSRNSVVKTGNMETWNFSYGAEMNLLFDNGLSFNTDISQSSRRGFSSASMNTNELLWNAQVAKSFLKGNALTVSLQWNDILQNRSNISRTIDAYQSSDSRYNAIYSYGMLHIIYKLNIFGKGANGPGGFGGFGAFGGNMSMRPGSGGMRPGGGGGMRPAGGMGGGMRMGR
;
A
#
# COMPACT_ATOMS: atom_id res chain seq x y z
N MET A 1 58.90 -72.58 -28.43
CA MET A 1 59.46 -72.43 -27.09
C MET A 1 60.78 -71.68 -27.13
N LYS A 2 60.87 -70.49 -27.71
CA LYS A 2 62.09 -69.65 -27.66
C LYS A 2 61.74 -68.11 -27.47
N LYS A 3 60.50 -67.72 -27.10
CA LYS A 3 60.09 -66.34 -26.77
C LYS A 3 59.71 -66.12 -25.30
N SER A 4 59.61 -67.22 -24.47
CA SER A 4 59.16 -67.02 -23.06
C SER A 4 60.34 -67.02 -22.10
N PHE A 5 61.56 -67.21 -22.56
CA PHE A 5 62.74 -67.21 -21.68
C PHE A 5 63.42 -65.87 -21.58
N PHE A 6 63.12 -64.91 -22.58
CA PHE A 6 63.75 -63.61 -22.62
C PHE A 6 62.92 -62.54 -21.84
N THR A 7 61.65 -62.82 -21.56
CA THR A 7 60.79 -61.98 -20.75
C THR A 7 60.95 -62.17 -19.25
N LEU A 8 61.50 -63.32 -18.84
CA LEU A 8 61.70 -63.57 -17.42
C LEU A 8 63.04 -63.04 -16.93
N LEU A 9 64.01 -62.77 -17.83
CA LEU A 9 65.35 -62.25 -17.44
C LEU A 9 65.34 -60.70 -17.42
N LEU A 10 64.31 -60.02 -18.06
CA LEU A 10 64.20 -58.59 -17.97
C LEU A 10 63.35 -58.13 -16.79
N ALA A 11 62.67 -59.05 -16.10
CA ALA A 11 61.85 -58.79 -14.92
C ALA A 11 62.66 -58.87 -13.61
N LEU A 12 63.92 -59.36 -13.64
CA LEU A 12 64.77 -59.50 -12.46
C LEU A 12 65.92 -58.46 -12.30
N MET A 13 66.01 -57.51 -13.19
CA MET A 13 66.96 -56.38 -13.10
C MET A 13 66.35 -54.97 -12.82
N GLY A 14 65.16 -54.89 -12.32
CA GLY A 14 64.46 -53.62 -12.19
C GLY A 14 63.93 -53.26 -10.83
N THR A 15 64.40 -53.76 -9.72
CA THR A 15 63.90 -53.32 -8.38
C THR A 15 65.00 -53.14 -7.37
N SER A 16 65.82 -52.10 -7.62
CA SER A 16 66.44 -51.31 -6.56
C SER A 16 65.79 -49.95 -6.50
N VAL A 17 64.47 -49.96 -6.12
CA VAL A 17 63.82 -48.77 -5.65
C VAL A 17 64.42 -48.45 -4.29
N MET A 18 65.33 -47.50 -4.27
CA MET A 18 65.73 -46.80 -3.04
C MET A 18 64.43 -46.28 -2.39
N ALA A 19 64.02 -46.88 -1.28
CA ALA A 19 62.92 -46.36 -0.44
C ALA A 19 63.37 -45.02 0.14
N GLN A 20 63.05 -43.91 -0.55
CA GLN A 20 63.26 -42.55 -0.04
C GLN A 20 62.43 -42.42 1.23
N SER A 21 63.09 -42.18 2.36
CA SER A 21 62.41 -41.91 3.63
C SER A 21 61.48 -40.78 3.51
N LYS A 22 60.17 -41.01 3.75
CA LYS A 22 59.14 -39.98 3.79
C LYS A 22 58.92 -39.60 5.25
N PHE A 23 58.80 -38.28 5.50
CA PHE A 23 58.60 -37.66 6.80
C PHE A 23 57.19 -37.11 6.91
N ASN A 24 56.64 -37.09 8.16
CA ASN A 24 55.46 -36.37 8.51
C ASN A 24 55.90 -35.13 9.32
N VAL A 25 55.45 -33.95 8.90
CA VAL A 25 55.82 -32.71 9.58
C VAL A 25 54.61 -32.17 10.29
N SER A 26 54.72 -31.98 11.60
CA SER A 26 53.63 -31.47 12.44
C SER A 26 54.08 -30.30 13.28
N GLY A 27 53.12 -29.51 13.77
CA GLY A 27 53.33 -28.39 14.67
C GLY A 27 52.03 -27.72 15.05
N VAL A 28 52.08 -26.69 15.89
CA VAL A 28 50.92 -25.90 16.33
C VAL A 28 51.18 -24.42 16.04
N ILE A 29 50.21 -23.75 15.48
CA ILE A 29 50.29 -22.32 15.18
C ILE A 29 49.58 -21.54 16.29
N LEU A 30 50.27 -20.56 16.88
CA LEU A 30 49.81 -19.68 17.92
C LEU A 30 49.93 -18.22 17.46
N GLU A 31 49.10 -17.35 18.00
CA GLU A 31 49.23 -15.91 17.90
C GLU A 31 50.31 -15.40 18.89
N ASP A 32 51.15 -14.47 18.44
CA ASP A 32 52.32 -14.00 19.17
C ASP A 32 52.00 -13.20 20.44
N GLU A 33 50.86 -12.44 20.40
CA GLU A 33 50.47 -11.57 21.54
C GLU A 33 49.60 -12.31 22.57
N THR A 34 48.71 -13.17 22.14
CA THR A 34 47.71 -13.82 23.00
C THR A 34 48.01 -15.25 23.37
N ASN A 35 48.95 -15.89 22.67
CA ASN A 35 49.21 -17.34 22.72
C ASN A 35 47.98 -18.22 22.41
N GLU A 36 46.96 -17.65 21.80
CA GLU A 36 45.77 -18.41 21.36
C GLU A 36 46.08 -19.23 20.09
N VAL A 37 45.41 -20.38 19.93
CA VAL A 37 45.58 -21.22 18.76
C VAL A 37 44.98 -20.56 17.52
N VAL A 38 45.68 -20.59 16.39
CA VAL A 38 45.21 -20.04 15.12
C VAL A 38 44.60 -21.16 14.26
N ILE A 39 43.28 -21.11 14.09
CA ILE A 39 42.48 -22.10 13.38
C ILE A 39 42.45 -21.73 11.88
N SER A 40 42.59 -22.75 10.99
CA SER A 40 42.54 -22.61 9.53
C SER A 40 43.68 -21.79 8.93
N ALA A 41 44.79 -21.60 9.61
CA ALA A 41 46.01 -21.06 9.01
C ALA A 41 46.57 -22.05 7.97
N THR A 42 47.02 -21.50 6.85
CA THR A 42 47.57 -22.36 5.76
C THR A 42 49.07 -22.55 5.94
N VAL A 43 49.49 -23.79 6.11
CA VAL A 43 50.89 -24.19 6.21
C VAL A 43 51.32 -24.90 4.94
N ARG A 44 52.39 -24.42 4.27
CA ARG A 44 52.92 -25.02 3.05
C ARG A 44 54.41 -25.29 3.20
N ILE A 45 54.84 -26.44 2.75
CA ILE A 45 56.29 -26.80 2.62
C ILE A 45 56.69 -26.57 1.18
N LEU A 46 57.69 -25.71 0.97
CA LEU A 46 58.21 -25.29 -0.33
C LEU A 46 59.64 -25.85 -0.50
N SER A 47 59.94 -26.38 -1.70
CA SER A 47 61.29 -26.81 -2.07
C SER A 47 62.23 -25.64 -2.31
N LEU A 48 63.52 -25.83 -2.12
CA LEU A 48 64.55 -24.88 -2.47
C LEU A 48 65.34 -25.41 -3.70
N PRO A 49 65.70 -24.50 -4.68
CA PRO A 49 65.58 -23.04 -4.66
C PRO A 49 64.32 -22.53 -5.35
N ASP A 50 63.48 -23.38 -5.95
CA ASP A 50 62.39 -23.05 -6.88
C ASP A 50 61.05 -22.72 -6.21
N SER A 51 60.97 -22.87 -4.87
CA SER A 51 59.74 -22.61 -4.07
C SER A 51 58.49 -23.39 -4.53
N THR A 52 58.71 -24.54 -5.19
CA THR A 52 57.57 -25.42 -5.57
C THR A 52 56.94 -26.04 -4.32
N MET A 53 55.61 -26.13 -4.28
CA MET A 53 54.86 -26.72 -3.15
C MET A 53 55.04 -28.22 -3.10
N VAL A 54 55.62 -28.72 -2.01
CA VAL A 54 55.83 -30.18 -1.74
C VAL A 54 54.69 -30.79 -0.94
N GLY A 55 54.10 -30.02 -0.04
CA GLY A 55 52.95 -30.42 0.79
C GLY A 55 52.34 -29.25 1.51
N GLY A 56 51.12 -29.42 2.00
CA GLY A 56 50.44 -28.38 2.76
C GLY A 56 49.25 -28.91 3.56
N ALA A 57 48.90 -28.21 4.63
CA ALA A 57 47.75 -28.48 5.46
C ALA A 57 47.18 -27.13 6.00
N ALA A 58 45.91 -27.15 6.39
CA ALA A 58 45.33 -26.08 7.23
C ALA A 58 45.37 -26.51 8.69
N THR A 59 45.51 -25.58 9.62
CA THR A 59 45.47 -25.87 11.06
C THR A 59 44.05 -26.25 11.49
N GLY A 60 43.94 -27.24 12.36
CA GLY A 60 42.68 -27.69 13.00
C GLY A 60 42.17 -26.71 14.08
N THR A 61 41.11 -27.16 14.75
CA THR A 61 40.46 -26.36 15.82
C THR A 61 41.37 -26.19 17.06
N ASP A 62 42.40 -27.03 17.19
CA ASP A 62 43.44 -26.95 18.22
C ASP A 62 44.72 -26.25 17.74
N GLY A 63 44.68 -25.62 16.56
CA GLY A 63 45.81 -24.95 15.93
C GLY A 63 46.87 -25.91 15.37
N SER A 64 46.71 -27.23 15.47
CA SER A 64 47.68 -28.22 14.98
C SER A 64 47.59 -28.45 13.47
N PHE A 65 48.70 -28.79 12.84
CA PHE A 65 48.76 -29.28 11.48
C PHE A 65 49.62 -30.51 11.35
N ASN A 66 49.39 -31.33 10.32
CA ASN A 66 50.21 -32.50 10.00
C ASN A 66 50.28 -32.69 8.46
N ILE A 67 51.49 -32.54 7.91
CA ILE A 67 51.79 -32.67 6.48
C ILE A 67 52.55 -33.99 6.29
N LYS A 68 51.95 -34.97 5.63
CA LYS A 68 52.46 -36.32 5.46
C LYS A 68 53.23 -36.47 4.14
N GLY A 69 54.24 -37.33 4.15
CA GLY A 69 54.87 -37.80 2.92
C GLY A 69 55.92 -36.89 2.32
N VAL A 70 56.52 -35.97 3.09
CA VAL A 70 57.58 -35.07 2.68
C VAL A 70 58.88 -35.87 2.47
N LYS A 71 59.60 -35.76 1.36
CA LYS A 71 60.82 -36.42 1.06
C LYS A 71 61.97 -35.82 1.84
N LYS A 72 63.08 -36.57 1.97
CA LYS A 72 64.36 -36.07 2.51
C LYS A 72 64.85 -34.90 1.69
N GLY A 73 65.23 -33.75 2.31
CA GLY A 73 65.71 -32.56 1.65
C GLY A 73 65.62 -31.31 2.53
N LYS A 74 66.00 -30.18 1.92
CA LYS A 74 65.91 -28.85 2.54
C LYS A 74 64.71 -28.09 2.00
N TYR A 75 63.92 -27.52 2.90
CA TYR A 75 62.64 -26.87 2.58
C TYR A 75 62.48 -25.58 3.34
N VAL A 76 61.48 -24.79 2.95
CA VAL A 76 60.99 -23.66 3.70
C VAL A 76 59.51 -23.93 4.02
N THR A 77 59.16 -23.88 5.30
CA THR A 77 57.76 -23.89 5.75
C THR A 77 57.25 -22.47 5.67
N LYS A 78 56.22 -22.24 4.86
CA LYS A 78 55.52 -20.95 4.74
C LYS A 78 54.15 -21.06 5.40
N ILE A 79 53.90 -20.18 6.37
CA ILE A 79 52.61 -20.09 7.08
C ILE A 79 51.98 -18.76 6.68
N THR A 80 50.69 -18.84 6.29
CA THR A 80 49.93 -17.69 5.89
C THR A 80 48.55 -17.73 6.55
N TYR A 81 48.12 -16.60 7.09
CA TYR A 81 46.78 -16.42 7.64
C TYR A 81 46.30 -15.00 7.40
N VAL A 82 44.99 -14.79 7.12
CA VAL A 82 44.43 -13.48 6.80
C VAL A 82 44.53 -12.56 8.00
N GLY A 83 45.21 -11.40 7.81
CA GLY A 83 45.44 -10.42 8.89
C GLY A 83 46.74 -10.62 9.67
N TYR A 84 47.62 -11.58 9.28
CA TYR A 84 48.91 -11.83 9.90
C TYR A 84 50.03 -11.75 8.88
N GLN A 85 51.23 -11.43 9.34
CA GLN A 85 52.45 -11.45 8.53
C GLN A 85 52.78 -12.86 8.12
N ASP A 86 53.21 -13.07 6.86
CA ASP A 86 53.70 -14.34 6.36
C ASP A 86 54.91 -14.79 7.16
N ARG A 87 54.86 -15.99 7.78
CA ARG A 87 55.98 -16.59 8.50
C ARG A 87 56.71 -17.60 7.62
N LEU A 88 58.02 -17.40 7.42
CA LEU A 88 58.88 -18.32 6.73
C LEU A 88 59.88 -18.95 7.70
N MET A 89 59.98 -20.28 7.71
CA MET A 89 60.91 -21.01 8.57
C MET A 89 61.64 -22.06 7.77
N PRO A 90 62.97 -22.17 7.87
CA PRO A 90 63.76 -23.24 7.24
C PRO A 90 63.40 -24.56 7.88
N LEU A 91 63.27 -25.59 7.07
CA LEU A 91 63.03 -26.99 7.48
C LEU A 91 64.06 -27.90 6.81
N ASP A 92 64.98 -28.48 7.60
CA ASP A 92 66.00 -29.38 7.09
C ASP A 92 65.67 -30.81 7.50
N LEU A 93 65.36 -31.68 6.56
CA LEU A 93 65.05 -33.09 6.72
C LEU A 93 66.18 -33.96 6.25
N THR A 94 67.40 -33.42 6.03
CA THR A 94 68.53 -34.20 5.48
C THR A 94 69.14 -35.16 6.50
N ASP A 95 69.18 -34.83 7.76
CA ASP A 95 69.80 -35.63 8.82
C ASP A 95 68.84 -36.17 9.86
N GLN A 96 67.54 -36.03 9.58
CA GLN A 96 66.49 -36.52 10.47
C GLN A 96 66.42 -38.08 10.44
N LYS A 97 66.34 -38.64 11.64
CA LYS A 97 66.21 -40.10 11.83
C LYS A 97 64.76 -40.54 12.12
N ASP A 98 63.98 -39.67 12.79
CA ASP A 98 62.61 -39.93 13.09
C ASP A 98 61.69 -39.53 11.91
N LYS A 99 60.77 -40.40 11.58
CA LYS A 99 59.80 -40.17 10.49
C LYS A 99 58.74 -39.09 10.82
N ASP A 100 58.47 -38.85 12.11
CA ASP A 100 57.52 -37.88 12.58
C ASP A 100 58.32 -36.67 13.17
N VAL A 101 58.37 -35.59 12.41
CA VAL A 101 59.13 -34.38 12.75
C VAL A 101 58.13 -33.32 13.27
N ASN A 102 58.21 -33.08 14.59
CA ASN A 102 57.40 -31.99 15.19
C ASN A 102 58.27 -30.71 15.26
N ILE A 103 57.82 -29.64 14.54
CA ILE A 103 58.51 -28.37 14.53
C ILE A 103 58.04 -27.40 15.63
N GLY A 104 57.25 -27.90 16.58
CA GLY A 104 56.88 -27.18 17.80
C GLY A 104 55.78 -26.14 17.66
N TYR A 105 55.79 -25.20 18.56
CA TYR A 105 54.87 -24.06 18.54
C TYR A 105 55.45 -22.95 17.67
N ILE A 106 54.65 -22.44 16.76
CA ILE A 106 55.06 -21.41 15.82
C ILE A 106 54.18 -20.22 16.00
N HIS A 107 54.77 -19.09 16.38
CA HIS A 107 54.04 -17.87 16.61
C HIS A 107 53.95 -17.05 15.30
N ILE A 108 52.78 -16.55 14.98
CA ILE A 108 52.56 -15.62 13.89
C ILE A 108 52.05 -14.26 14.44
N THR A 109 52.63 -13.22 13.92
CA THR A 109 52.35 -11.85 14.40
C THR A 109 51.24 -11.21 13.59
N PRO A 110 50.21 -10.58 14.21
CA PRO A 110 49.23 -9.82 13.50
C PRO A 110 49.89 -8.71 12.66
N ASP A 111 49.47 -8.51 11.41
CA ASP A 111 49.97 -7.43 10.57
C ASP A 111 49.35 -6.10 11.02
N SER A 112 50.03 -5.42 11.95
CA SER A 112 49.64 -4.14 12.51
C SER A 112 49.84 -2.95 11.54
N LYS A 113 50.25 -3.17 10.30
CA LYS A 113 50.03 -2.20 9.26
C LYS A 113 48.54 -2.08 9.05
N LEU A 114 47.91 -1.09 9.70
CA LEU A 114 46.67 -0.51 9.27
C LEU A 114 46.75 -0.41 7.74
N LEU A 115 46.15 -1.36 7.05
CA LEU A 115 45.71 -1.16 5.69
C LEU A 115 44.88 0.12 5.77
N LYS A 116 45.42 1.25 5.35
CA LYS A 116 44.59 2.36 4.91
C LYS A 116 43.54 1.67 4.09
N GLU A 117 42.29 1.76 4.56
CA GLU A 117 41.10 1.21 3.98
C GLU A 117 41.29 1.28 2.47
N ALA A 118 41.66 0.19 1.83
CA ALA A 118 41.59 0.10 0.40
C ALA A 118 40.07 0.16 0.16
N LYS A 119 39.59 1.37 -0.08
CA LYS A 119 38.26 1.64 -0.59
C LYS A 119 38.28 1.01 -1.98
N VAL A 120 38.02 -0.31 -2.03
CA VAL A 120 37.68 -0.98 -3.26
C VAL A 120 36.32 -0.40 -3.63
N THR A 121 36.35 0.70 -4.35
CA THR A 121 35.24 1.16 -5.14
C THR A 121 35.11 0.15 -6.28
N ALA A 122 34.63 -1.05 -5.96
CA ALA A 122 33.96 -1.84 -6.95
C ALA A 122 32.77 -0.98 -7.38
N ASN A 123 32.76 -0.54 -8.63
CA ASN A 123 31.55 0.03 -9.25
C ASN A 123 30.52 -1.10 -9.26
N VAL A 124 29.84 -1.26 -8.15
CA VAL A 124 28.73 -2.22 -8.06
C VAL A 124 27.64 -1.64 -8.94
N ALA A 125 27.24 -2.37 -9.96
CA ALA A 125 26.19 -1.92 -10.87
C ALA A 125 24.97 -1.52 -10.06
N GLN A 126 24.49 -0.31 -10.27
CA GLN A 126 23.32 0.24 -9.56
C GLN A 126 22.08 -0.62 -9.78
N VAL A 127 21.93 -1.13 -11.01
CA VAL A 127 20.83 -2.00 -11.44
C VAL A 127 21.41 -3.20 -12.17
N GLN A 128 20.86 -4.37 -11.93
CA GLN A 128 21.21 -5.63 -12.61
C GLN A 128 19.93 -6.35 -13.02
N VAL A 129 19.97 -7.07 -14.13
CA VAL A 129 18.90 -7.98 -14.52
C VAL A 129 19.36 -9.41 -14.21
N SER A 130 18.54 -10.13 -13.46
CA SER A 130 18.79 -11.53 -13.10
C SER A 130 17.55 -12.36 -13.44
N GLY A 131 17.60 -13.05 -14.57
CA GLY A 131 16.45 -13.79 -15.08
C GLY A 131 15.32 -12.85 -15.51
N ASP A 132 14.19 -12.94 -14.86
CA ASP A 132 12.99 -12.09 -14.99
C ASP A 132 12.95 -10.92 -14.00
N SER A 133 13.95 -10.86 -13.10
CA SER A 133 13.99 -9.88 -12.01
C SER A 133 14.89 -8.71 -12.34
N ILE A 134 14.49 -7.51 -11.97
CA ILE A 134 15.34 -6.31 -11.93
C ILE A 134 15.82 -6.14 -10.50
N VAL A 135 17.13 -6.11 -10.31
CA VAL A 135 17.77 -6.03 -9.00
C VAL A 135 18.47 -4.68 -8.86
N TYR A 136 18.03 -3.89 -7.90
CA TYR A 136 18.63 -2.61 -7.52
C TYR A 136 19.54 -2.83 -6.31
N ASN A 137 20.76 -2.29 -6.36
CA ASN A 137 21.67 -2.32 -5.22
C ASN A 137 21.38 -1.13 -4.30
N ALA A 138 20.90 -1.38 -3.08
CA ALA A 138 20.54 -0.33 -2.14
C ALA A 138 21.69 0.63 -1.81
N ALA A 139 22.94 0.14 -1.77
CA ALA A 139 24.10 0.95 -1.45
C ALA A 139 24.43 2.00 -2.53
N ALA A 140 23.94 1.82 -3.75
CA ALA A 140 24.13 2.78 -4.85
C ALA A 140 23.20 4.01 -4.75
N TYR A 141 22.16 3.94 -3.89
CA TYR A 141 21.16 4.99 -3.72
C TYR A 141 21.25 5.57 -2.31
N ARG A 142 21.99 6.67 -2.17
CA ARG A 142 22.14 7.31 -0.86
C ARG A 142 20.85 7.99 -0.44
N VAL A 143 20.45 7.75 0.80
CA VAL A 143 19.32 8.39 1.44
C VAL A 143 19.78 9.00 2.76
N ALA A 144 19.01 9.97 3.27
CA ALA A 144 19.32 10.59 4.56
C ALA A 144 19.31 9.53 5.67
N GLU A 145 20.11 9.75 6.70
CA GLU A 145 20.09 8.90 7.87
C GLU A 145 18.70 8.94 8.56
N GLY A 146 18.20 7.77 8.93
CA GLY A 146 16.82 7.64 9.43
C GLY A 146 15.75 7.42 8.36
N SER A 147 16.13 7.46 7.08
CA SER A 147 15.21 7.20 5.97
C SER A 147 14.62 5.79 6.01
N VAL A 148 13.40 5.70 5.53
CA VAL A 148 12.63 4.46 5.39
C VAL A 148 12.64 3.97 3.94
N LEU A 149 12.15 2.76 3.70
CA LEU A 149 12.10 2.14 2.38
C LEU A 149 11.51 3.06 1.31
N GLU A 150 10.49 3.84 1.63
CA GLU A 150 9.86 4.78 0.70
C GLU A 150 10.86 5.77 0.09
N ASP A 151 11.74 6.33 0.92
CA ASP A 151 12.76 7.29 0.47
C ASP A 151 13.77 6.64 -0.49
N LEU A 152 14.06 5.36 -0.26
CA LEU A 152 14.94 4.58 -1.13
C LEU A 152 14.24 4.24 -2.45
N VAL A 153 12.98 3.79 -2.40
CA VAL A 153 12.21 3.42 -3.60
C VAL A 153 12.00 4.62 -4.51
N LYS A 154 11.74 5.81 -3.97
CA LYS A 154 11.63 7.05 -4.76
C LYS A 154 12.89 7.40 -5.56
N LYS A 155 14.03 6.85 -5.18
CA LYS A 155 15.31 7.07 -5.87
C LYS A 155 15.63 6.01 -6.93
N LEU A 156 14.85 4.93 -7.01
CA LEU A 156 15.08 3.86 -7.96
C LEU A 156 14.66 4.29 -9.38
N PRO A 157 15.45 3.98 -10.40
CA PRO A 157 15.06 4.20 -11.78
C PRO A 157 13.76 3.47 -12.13
N GLY A 158 12.79 4.20 -12.72
CA GLY A 158 11.49 3.65 -13.11
C GLY A 158 10.49 3.46 -11.97
N ALA A 159 10.87 3.77 -10.73
CA ALA A 159 9.96 3.70 -9.60
C ALA A 159 9.18 5.01 -9.43
N GLN A 160 7.92 4.89 -9.06
CA GLN A 160 7.01 5.98 -8.71
C GLN A 160 6.26 5.60 -7.44
N VAL A 161 6.11 6.56 -6.55
CA VAL A 161 5.31 6.41 -5.33
C VAL A 161 4.24 7.48 -5.37
N ASP A 162 2.98 7.07 -5.38
CA ASP A 162 1.85 8.00 -5.40
C ASP A 162 1.61 8.66 -4.02
N GLU A 163 0.70 9.62 -3.98
CA GLU A 163 0.33 10.34 -2.76
C GLU A 163 -0.24 9.43 -1.66
N ASN A 164 -0.80 8.29 -2.04
CA ASN A 164 -1.35 7.29 -1.13
C ASN A 164 -0.30 6.24 -0.73
N GLY A 165 0.97 6.37 -1.17
CA GLY A 165 2.03 5.40 -0.92
C GLY A 165 1.95 4.15 -1.79
N GLY A 166 1.12 4.16 -2.84
CA GLY A 166 1.12 3.13 -3.86
C GLY A 166 2.41 3.18 -4.68
N ILE A 167 2.99 2.02 -4.93
CA ILE A 167 4.27 1.90 -5.64
C ILE A 167 4.00 1.42 -7.06
N THR A 168 4.61 2.09 -8.02
CA THR A 168 4.67 1.63 -9.40
C THR A 168 6.15 1.52 -9.81
N ILE A 169 6.59 0.39 -10.32
CA ILE A 169 7.94 0.19 -10.84
C ILE A 169 7.83 -0.22 -12.31
N ASN A 170 8.47 0.57 -13.18
CA ASN A 170 8.41 0.39 -14.64
C ASN A 170 6.96 0.26 -15.16
N GLY A 171 6.07 1.10 -14.66
CA GLY A 171 4.66 1.14 -15.04
C GLY A 171 3.77 0.07 -14.39
N LYS A 172 4.33 -0.85 -13.61
CA LYS A 172 3.59 -1.93 -12.93
C LYS A 172 3.37 -1.61 -11.46
N SER A 173 2.13 -1.70 -11.00
CA SER A 173 1.80 -1.48 -9.59
C SER A 173 2.30 -2.63 -8.72
N VAL A 174 3.13 -2.32 -7.72
CA VAL A 174 3.60 -3.29 -6.72
C VAL A 174 2.44 -3.63 -5.79
N LYS A 175 2.09 -4.92 -5.73
CA LYS A 175 0.98 -5.42 -4.90
C LYS A 175 1.45 -5.90 -3.54
N LYS A 176 2.69 -6.40 -3.44
CA LYS A 176 3.23 -6.97 -2.20
C LYS A 176 4.68 -6.57 -2.01
N ILE A 177 5.06 -6.38 -0.75
CA ILE A 177 6.45 -6.23 -0.33
C ILE A 177 6.86 -7.50 0.38
N MET A 178 7.96 -8.07 -0.07
CA MET A 178 8.55 -9.27 0.51
C MET A 178 9.88 -8.92 1.17
N MET A 179 10.29 -9.72 2.13
CA MET A 179 11.58 -9.60 2.79
C MET A 179 12.23 -10.98 2.89
N ASP A 180 13.35 -11.15 2.18
CA ASP A 180 14.00 -12.44 1.98
C ASP A 180 13.02 -13.54 1.54
N GLY A 181 12.12 -13.20 0.58
CA GLY A 181 11.10 -14.09 0.03
C GLY A 181 9.83 -14.28 0.88
N LYS A 182 9.74 -13.68 2.08
CA LYS A 182 8.59 -13.77 2.97
C LYS A 182 7.71 -12.53 2.86
N GLU A 183 6.40 -12.73 2.84
CA GLU A 183 5.43 -11.65 2.73
C GLU A 183 5.45 -10.76 3.99
N PHE A 184 5.62 -9.43 3.80
CA PHE A 184 5.75 -8.48 4.89
C PHE A 184 4.51 -7.60 4.98
N PHE A 185 3.79 -7.63 6.10
CA PHE A 185 2.51 -6.96 6.33
C PHE A 185 1.42 -7.28 5.29
N PHE A 186 1.52 -8.43 4.62
CA PHE A 186 0.55 -8.89 3.62
C PHE A 186 0.24 -7.81 2.57
N ASP A 187 -1.01 -7.46 2.36
CA ASP A 187 -1.41 -6.48 1.35
C ASP A 187 -1.18 -5.02 1.77
N ASP A 188 -0.63 -4.75 2.96
CA ASP A 188 -0.35 -3.38 3.42
C ASP A 188 1.08 -2.93 3.03
N THR A 189 1.27 -2.67 1.73
CA THR A 189 2.55 -2.20 1.18
C THR A 189 2.99 -0.87 1.80
N GLN A 190 2.05 -0.04 2.21
CA GLN A 190 2.35 1.26 2.81
C GLN A 190 2.96 1.12 4.20
N MET A 191 2.48 0.15 4.98
CA MET A 191 3.08 -0.15 6.27
C MET A 191 4.54 -0.57 6.09
N ALA A 192 4.85 -1.41 5.11
CA ALA A 192 6.22 -1.81 4.81
C ALA A 192 7.07 -0.60 4.36
N MET A 193 6.56 0.22 3.44
CA MET A 193 7.26 1.40 2.91
C MET A 193 7.66 2.41 3.99
N LYS A 194 6.79 2.64 4.94
CA LYS A 194 6.96 3.67 5.98
C LYS A 194 7.75 3.20 7.20
N ASN A 195 8.02 1.90 7.34
CA ASN A 195 8.59 1.35 8.57
C ASN A 195 9.86 0.52 8.39
N ILE A 196 10.23 0.12 7.18
CA ILE A 196 11.47 -0.62 6.95
C ILE A 196 12.63 0.38 6.87
N PRO A 197 13.62 0.31 7.77
CA PRO A 197 14.80 1.16 7.71
C PRO A 197 15.68 0.80 6.51
N THR A 198 16.14 1.80 5.78
CA THR A 198 16.97 1.58 4.58
C THR A 198 18.34 0.98 4.87
N ASN A 199 18.87 1.20 6.07
CA ASN A 199 20.20 0.73 6.47
C ASN A 199 20.37 -0.79 6.50
N MET A 200 19.27 -1.56 6.62
CA MET A 200 19.30 -3.02 6.62
C MET A 200 19.20 -3.65 5.23
N ILE A 201 18.80 -2.87 4.23
CA ILE A 201 18.52 -3.39 2.89
C ILE A 201 19.84 -3.48 2.11
N ASP A 202 20.12 -4.66 1.54
CA ASP A 202 21.23 -4.91 0.62
C ASP A 202 20.78 -4.69 -0.83
N LYS A 203 19.69 -5.34 -1.22
CA LYS A 203 19.14 -5.27 -2.58
C LYS A 203 17.63 -5.19 -2.57
N LEU A 204 17.10 -4.57 -3.61
CA LEU A 204 15.67 -4.59 -3.91
C LEU A 204 15.48 -5.33 -5.23
N LYS A 205 14.65 -6.35 -5.24
CA LYS A 205 14.30 -7.11 -6.45
C LYS A 205 12.86 -6.82 -6.82
N THR A 206 12.61 -6.51 -8.07
CA THR A 206 11.25 -6.46 -8.59
C THR A 206 11.06 -7.53 -9.65
N TYR A 207 10.00 -8.30 -9.53
CA TYR A 207 9.62 -9.36 -10.46
C TYR A 207 8.12 -9.62 -10.40
N GLU A 208 7.61 -10.36 -11.37
CA GLU A 208 6.23 -10.81 -11.37
C GLU A 208 6.12 -12.18 -10.69
N ARG A 209 5.49 -12.18 -9.51
CA ARG A 209 5.19 -13.40 -8.78
C ARG A 209 3.94 -14.03 -9.38
N LYS A 210 4.04 -15.28 -9.72
CA LYS A 210 2.88 -16.08 -10.18
C LYS A 210 1.81 -16.14 -9.08
N SER A 211 0.55 -16.12 -9.50
CA SER A 211 -0.58 -16.33 -8.59
C SER A 211 -0.44 -17.63 -7.79
N ASP A 212 -1.12 -17.75 -6.66
CA ASP A 212 -1.12 -18.99 -5.88
C ASP A 212 -1.62 -20.19 -6.72
N PHE A 213 -2.59 -19.97 -7.60
CA PHE A 213 -3.06 -20.99 -8.53
C PHE A 213 -1.96 -21.40 -9.51
N SER A 214 -1.33 -20.45 -10.17
CA SER A 214 -0.28 -20.69 -11.16
C SER A 214 0.95 -21.37 -10.55
N ARG A 215 1.34 -20.95 -9.34
CA ARG A 215 2.48 -21.51 -8.60
C ARG A 215 2.28 -22.99 -8.25
N VAL A 216 1.07 -23.34 -7.83
CA VAL A 216 0.75 -24.71 -7.41
C VAL A 216 0.43 -25.61 -8.60
N THR A 217 -0.37 -25.11 -9.56
CA THR A 217 -0.84 -25.93 -10.69
C THR A 217 0.16 -26.00 -11.83
N GLY A 218 1.10 -25.05 -11.90
CA GLY A 218 2.02 -24.88 -13.03
C GLY A 218 1.38 -24.23 -14.26
N ILE A 219 0.08 -23.90 -14.20
CA ILE A 219 -0.63 -23.23 -15.27
C ILE A 219 -0.58 -21.74 -15.02
N ASP A 220 0.04 -21.01 -15.91
CA ASP A 220 0.04 -19.54 -15.87
C ASP A 220 -1.39 -19.04 -16.13
N ASP A 221 -2.00 -18.40 -15.12
CA ASP A 221 -3.38 -17.87 -15.19
C ASP A 221 -3.41 -16.40 -15.63
N GLY A 222 -2.25 -15.80 -15.89
CA GLY A 222 -2.13 -14.40 -16.27
C GLY A 222 -2.39 -13.43 -15.10
N GLU A 223 -2.64 -13.93 -13.89
CA GLU A 223 -2.85 -13.14 -12.68
C GLU A 223 -1.54 -13.07 -11.88
N GLU A 224 -0.50 -12.54 -12.51
CA GLU A 224 0.77 -12.30 -11.82
C GLU A 224 0.69 -11.00 -11.03
N GLU A 225 1.38 -11.00 -9.88
CA GLU A 225 1.48 -9.85 -9.00
C GLU A 225 2.90 -9.30 -9.05
N THR A 226 3.06 -8.02 -9.37
CA THR A 226 4.37 -7.37 -9.24
C THR A 226 4.71 -7.25 -7.76
N VAL A 227 5.85 -7.80 -7.37
CA VAL A 227 6.35 -7.76 -5.99
C VAL A 227 7.67 -6.99 -5.92
N LEU A 228 7.88 -6.36 -4.77
CA LEU A 228 9.16 -5.78 -4.37
C LEU A 228 9.74 -6.64 -3.24
N ASP A 229 10.76 -7.41 -3.53
CA ASP A 229 11.43 -8.30 -2.58
C ASP A 229 12.73 -7.66 -2.09
N LEU A 230 12.84 -7.47 -0.79
CA LEU A 230 13.95 -6.83 -0.10
C LEU A 230 14.89 -7.89 0.41
N THR A 231 16.13 -7.87 -0.04
CA THR A 231 17.19 -8.71 0.50
C THR A 231 17.87 -7.97 1.66
N VAL A 232 17.92 -8.61 2.82
CA VAL A 232 18.58 -8.06 4.01
C VAL A 232 20.09 -8.29 3.92
N LYS A 233 20.90 -7.34 4.42
CA LYS A 233 22.37 -7.45 4.49
C LYS A 233 22.77 -8.71 5.26
N LYS A 234 23.83 -9.36 4.81
CA LYS A 234 24.37 -10.58 5.46
C LYS A 234 24.62 -10.36 6.95
N GLY A 235 24.10 -11.28 7.76
CA GLY A 235 24.20 -11.22 9.22
C GLY A 235 23.12 -10.37 9.89
N MET A 236 22.25 -9.70 9.14
CA MET A 236 21.09 -8.97 9.68
C MET A 236 19.79 -9.80 9.62
N ASN A 237 19.85 -11.06 9.22
CA ASN A 237 18.72 -11.98 9.20
C ASN A 237 18.40 -12.60 10.56
N ASN A 238 19.28 -12.45 11.56
CA ASN A 238 19.06 -12.96 12.93
C ASN A 238 19.48 -11.92 13.95
N GLY A 239 18.51 -11.18 14.49
CA GLY A 239 18.79 -10.11 15.46
C GLY A 239 17.57 -9.24 15.74
N TRP A 240 17.80 -8.23 16.57
CA TRP A 240 16.88 -7.15 16.83
C TRP A 240 17.34 -5.88 16.12
N PHE A 241 16.45 -5.22 15.44
CA PHE A 241 16.71 -3.92 14.86
C PHE A 241 15.45 -3.05 14.92
N GLY A 242 15.64 -1.75 14.92
CA GLY A 242 14.54 -0.82 15.00
C GLY A 242 14.95 0.61 14.69
N ASN A 243 13.94 1.44 14.47
CA ASN A 243 14.09 2.86 14.28
C ASN A 243 13.09 3.58 15.20
N PHE A 244 13.59 4.54 15.97
CA PHE A 244 12.82 5.36 16.90
C PHE A 244 13.04 6.81 16.52
N ASP A 245 12.03 7.46 15.90
CA ASP A 245 12.05 8.87 15.52
C ASP A 245 10.98 9.60 16.30
N LEU A 246 11.40 10.52 17.12
CA LEU A 246 10.52 11.38 17.92
C LEU A 246 10.78 12.83 17.54
N ALA A 247 9.71 13.55 17.21
CA ALA A 247 9.80 14.94 16.82
C ALA A 247 8.71 15.79 17.47
N TYR A 248 9.10 17.00 17.81
CA TYR A 248 8.20 18.05 18.30
C TYR A 248 8.57 19.37 17.64
N GLY A 249 7.60 20.22 17.40
CA GLY A 249 7.80 21.46 16.67
C GLY A 249 6.86 22.58 17.04
N THR A 250 6.93 23.62 16.23
CA THR A 250 6.05 24.80 16.34
C THR A 250 4.60 24.39 16.10
N GLU A 251 3.64 25.23 16.55
CA GLU A 251 2.20 24.98 16.37
C GLU A 251 1.74 23.61 16.93
N ASP A 252 2.36 23.17 18.04
CA ASP A 252 2.08 21.88 18.67
C ASP A 252 2.15 20.69 17.70
N ARG A 253 3.00 20.79 16.67
CA ARG A 253 3.24 19.70 15.74
C ARG A 253 4.09 18.64 16.39
N TYR A 254 3.68 17.40 16.25
CA TYR A 254 4.43 16.25 16.74
C TYR A 254 4.45 15.12 15.71
N SER A 255 5.51 14.33 15.76
CA SER A 255 5.63 13.08 15.01
C SER A 255 6.39 12.07 15.85
N ALA A 256 5.87 10.87 15.95
CA ALA A 256 6.54 9.73 16.57
C ALA A 256 6.44 8.53 15.64
N ASN A 257 7.57 7.94 15.26
CA ASN A 257 7.65 6.75 14.43
C ASN A 257 8.55 5.75 15.15
N LEU A 258 7.99 4.63 15.54
CA LEU A 258 8.68 3.58 16.30
C LEU A 258 8.53 2.28 15.52
N SER A 259 9.63 1.62 15.21
CA SER A 259 9.64 0.28 14.64
C SER A 259 10.62 -0.61 15.39
N LEU A 260 10.20 -1.81 15.69
CA LEU A 260 11.02 -2.84 16.33
C LEU A 260 10.80 -4.16 15.61
N ASN A 261 11.89 -4.76 15.18
CA ASN A 261 11.86 -5.99 14.41
C ASN A 261 12.75 -7.04 15.09
N ARG A 262 12.27 -8.27 15.13
CA ARG A 262 13.03 -9.46 15.53
C ARG A 262 13.02 -10.44 14.37
N PHE A 263 14.17 -10.67 13.76
CA PHE A 263 14.34 -11.69 12.74
C PHE A 263 15.04 -12.91 13.31
N MET A 264 14.60 -14.05 12.86
CA MET A 264 15.14 -15.38 13.13
C MET A 264 15.13 -16.15 11.81
N ASP A 265 15.90 -17.20 11.68
CA ASP A 265 16.10 -17.90 10.39
C ASP A 265 14.78 -18.25 9.66
N HIS A 266 13.78 -18.72 10.40
CA HIS A 266 12.49 -19.13 9.84
C HIS A 266 11.30 -18.23 10.27
N SER A 267 11.54 -17.21 11.08
CA SER A 267 10.45 -16.42 11.64
C SER A 267 10.82 -14.94 11.72
N GLN A 268 9.81 -14.10 11.54
CA GLN A 268 9.92 -12.65 11.64
C GLN A 268 8.83 -12.12 12.55
N PHE A 269 9.17 -11.20 13.43
CA PHE A 269 8.21 -10.45 14.24
C PHE A 269 8.52 -8.97 14.10
N THR A 270 7.48 -8.16 13.89
CA THR A 270 7.57 -6.71 13.75
C THR A 270 6.51 -6.03 14.58
N ALA A 271 6.91 -5.03 15.34
CA ALA A 271 6.02 -4.11 16.04
C ALA A 271 6.28 -2.68 15.55
N VAL A 272 5.22 -1.96 15.19
CA VAL A 272 5.30 -0.58 14.73
C VAL A 272 4.29 0.28 15.46
N ALA A 273 4.67 1.51 15.78
CA ALA A 273 3.76 2.51 16.30
C ALA A 273 4.09 3.87 15.68
N ARG A 274 3.05 4.59 15.30
CA ARG A 274 3.17 5.91 14.72
C ARG A 274 2.09 6.84 15.23
N ALA A 275 2.44 8.10 15.47
CA ALA A 275 1.49 9.13 15.82
C ALA A 275 1.97 10.47 15.26
N ASN A 276 1.10 11.23 14.59
CA ASN A 276 1.44 12.57 14.13
C ASN A 276 0.19 13.43 13.91
N ASN A 277 0.39 14.75 13.92
CA ASN A 277 -0.59 15.75 13.51
C ASN A 277 -0.06 16.66 12.40
N THR A 278 0.90 16.21 11.62
CA THR A 278 1.54 16.94 10.52
C THR A 278 0.86 16.73 9.17
N GLY A 279 -0.28 16.03 9.15
CA GLY A 279 -1.01 15.70 7.92
C GLY A 279 -0.50 14.44 7.22
N ASP A 280 0.54 13.80 7.74
CA ASP A 280 1.01 12.51 7.24
C ASP A 280 0.02 11.42 7.65
N MET A 281 -0.59 10.74 6.71
CA MET A 281 -1.65 9.75 6.94
C MET A 281 -1.13 8.45 7.57
N GLY A 282 0.15 8.29 7.81
CA GLY A 282 0.71 7.06 8.37
C GLY A 282 0.54 5.88 7.42
N PHE A 283 -0.01 4.78 7.92
CA PHE A 283 -0.37 3.63 7.09
C PHE A 283 -1.60 3.97 6.24
N GLY A 284 -1.43 4.23 4.96
CA GLY A 284 -2.55 4.45 4.04
C GLY A 284 -2.81 5.88 3.60
N GLY A 285 -1.87 6.79 3.76
CA GLY A 285 -2.05 8.15 3.26
C GLY A 285 -0.72 8.81 2.92
N GLY A 286 -0.53 9.13 1.65
CA GLY A 286 0.67 9.77 1.16
C GLY A 286 0.90 11.15 1.76
N GLY A 287 1.95 11.28 2.49
CA GLY A 287 2.58 12.51 2.93
C GLY A 287 4.08 12.34 2.76
N GLY A 288 4.51 11.90 1.60
CA GLY A 288 5.91 11.89 1.23
C GLY A 288 6.28 13.22 0.63
N ARG A 289 7.37 13.79 1.06
CA ARG A 289 8.05 14.85 0.36
C ARG A 289 8.59 14.29 -0.95
N GLY A 290 7.80 14.29 -1.94
CA GLY A 290 8.12 14.11 -3.33
C GLY A 290 7.22 15.07 -4.05
N PHE A 291 7.70 15.72 -5.04
CA PHE A 291 6.89 16.57 -5.88
C PHE A 291 5.60 15.85 -6.24
N PRO A 292 4.44 16.53 -6.25
CA PRO A 292 3.22 15.94 -6.72
C PRO A 292 3.44 15.47 -8.16
N MET A 293 3.80 14.20 -8.32
CA MET A 293 3.72 13.56 -9.62
C MET A 293 2.23 13.38 -9.92
N MET A 294 1.77 14.29 -10.63
CA MET A 294 0.64 14.47 -11.48
C MET A 294 -0.19 13.23 -11.80
N GLY A 295 -1.28 13.12 -11.17
CA GLY A 295 -2.49 12.62 -11.75
C GLY A 295 -3.58 13.57 -11.31
N GLY A 296 -4.27 14.23 -12.23
CA GLY A 296 -5.39 15.11 -11.92
C GLY A 296 -6.48 14.36 -11.15
N GLY A 297 -6.33 14.32 -9.89
CA GLY A 297 -7.26 13.84 -8.89
C GLY A 297 -6.87 14.57 -7.64
N GLY A 298 -7.77 15.36 -7.12
CA GLY A 298 -7.56 16.26 -6.02
C GLY A 298 -6.76 15.61 -4.90
N PHE A 299 -5.96 16.39 -4.25
CA PHE A 299 -5.35 16.06 -2.96
C PHE A 299 -6.36 15.30 -2.10
N GLY A 300 -6.12 14.05 -1.85
CA GLY A 300 -7.06 13.17 -1.14
C GLY A 300 -7.45 13.78 0.20
N GLY A 301 -8.65 14.36 0.27
CA GLY A 301 -9.28 14.91 1.45
C GLY A 301 -8.47 15.99 2.15
N GLY A 302 -8.70 17.26 1.84
CA GLY A 302 -8.17 18.40 2.56
C GLY A 302 -8.50 18.37 4.06
N GLY A 303 -7.79 19.18 4.86
CA GLY A 303 -8.05 19.37 6.27
C GLY A 303 -6.83 19.05 7.15
N LEU A 304 -6.99 19.38 8.43
CA LEU A 304 -6.00 19.09 9.46
C LEU A 304 -6.21 17.65 9.95
N ARG A 305 -5.17 16.83 9.85
CA ARG A 305 -5.25 15.41 10.20
C ARG A 305 -4.41 15.08 11.42
N ASN A 306 -4.94 14.17 12.23
CA ASN A 306 -4.25 13.57 13.36
C ASN A 306 -4.37 12.04 13.21
N THR A 307 -3.25 11.36 13.09
CA THR A 307 -3.20 9.92 12.89
C THR A 307 -2.43 9.22 13.99
N LYS A 308 -2.93 8.08 14.43
CA LYS A 308 -2.23 7.18 15.35
C LYS A 308 -2.40 5.76 14.84
N ASN A 309 -1.30 5.04 14.70
CA ASN A 309 -1.31 3.68 14.17
C ASN A 309 -0.43 2.80 15.04
N VAL A 310 -0.89 1.58 15.31
CA VAL A 310 -0.10 0.52 15.96
C VAL A 310 -0.30 -0.75 15.16
N GLY A 311 0.78 -1.46 14.89
CA GLY A 311 0.73 -2.70 14.12
C GLY A 311 1.68 -3.74 14.70
N LEU A 312 1.21 -4.98 14.71
CA LEU A 312 1.99 -6.16 15.03
C LEU A 312 1.90 -7.10 13.84
N ASN A 313 3.02 -7.63 13.41
CA ASN A 313 3.09 -8.59 12.33
C ASN A 313 4.01 -9.74 12.72
N PHE A 314 3.64 -10.96 12.33
CA PHE A 314 4.51 -12.12 12.40
C PHE A 314 4.43 -12.93 11.12
N ALA A 315 5.50 -13.58 10.74
CA ALA A 315 5.56 -14.57 9.68
C ALA A 315 6.50 -15.70 10.10
N THR A 316 6.15 -16.93 9.76
CA THR A 316 6.98 -18.10 10.00
C THR A 316 6.78 -19.11 8.88
N GLU A 317 7.83 -19.85 8.58
CA GLU A 317 7.89 -20.76 7.46
C GLU A 317 8.62 -22.04 7.87
N THR A 318 8.08 -23.18 7.46
CA THR A 318 8.71 -24.48 7.49
C THR A 318 8.63 -25.10 6.10
N GLU A 319 9.23 -26.26 5.87
CA GLU A 319 9.20 -26.93 4.56
C GLU A 319 7.79 -27.16 3.99
N LYS A 320 6.79 -27.33 4.85
CA LYS A 320 5.40 -27.66 4.44
C LYS A 320 4.35 -26.66 4.88
N LEU A 321 4.70 -25.73 5.75
CA LEU A 321 3.76 -24.81 6.34
C LEU A 321 4.34 -23.40 6.39
N GLU A 322 3.67 -22.48 5.72
CA GLU A 322 3.89 -21.05 5.80
C GLU A 322 2.70 -20.41 6.50
N MET A 323 2.93 -19.62 7.52
CA MET A 323 1.87 -18.88 8.19
C MET A 323 2.34 -17.51 8.66
N GLY A 324 1.41 -16.60 8.69
CA GLY A 324 1.67 -15.27 9.18
C GLY A 324 0.38 -14.54 9.49
N GLY A 325 0.50 -13.45 10.20
CA GLY A 325 -0.66 -12.64 10.56
C GLY A 325 -0.27 -11.25 11.00
N SER A 326 -1.23 -10.36 10.93
CA SER A 326 -1.06 -9.00 11.43
C SER A 326 -2.31 -8.54 12.19
N VAL A 327 -2.07 -7.71 13.20
CA VAL A 327 -3.12 -6.95 13.90
C VAL A 327 -2.74 -5.49 13.84
N THR A 328 -3.64 -4.65 13.36
CA THR A 328 -3.41 -3.21 13.24
C THR A 328 -4.54 -2.44 13.90
N TYR A 329 -4.17 -1.41 14.63
CA TYR A 329 -5.07 -0.37 15.11
C TYR A 329 -4.74 0.93 14.42
N ARG A 330 -5.78 1.63 13.93
CA ARG A 330 -5.65 2.93 13.29
C ARG A 330 -6.68 3.90 13.85
N TYR A 331 -6.19 5.06 14.23
CA TYR A 331 -6.99 6.24 14.53
C TYR A 331 -6.74 7.31 13.48
N ASN A 332 -7.81 7.84 12.90
CA ASN A 332 -7.78 8.99 12.00
C ASN A 332 -8.73 10.05 12.54
N GLY A 333 -8.19 11.19 12.93
CA GLY A 333 -8.93 12.41 13.21
C GLY A 333 -8.78 13.37 12.04
N ASN A 334 -9.86 14.02 11.63
CA ASN A 334 -9.85 15.01 10.57
C ASN A 334 -10.66 16.24 10.98
N ASP A 335 -10.12 17.43 10.73
CA ASP A 335 -10.79 18.73 10.90
C ASP A 335 -10.68 19.48 9.57
N THR A 336 -11.78 19.52 8.84
CA THR A 336 -11.84 20.06 7.48
C THR A 336 -12.72 21.28 7.45
N ARG A 337 -12.17 22.39 6.98
CA ARG A 337 -12.90 23.54 6.48
C ARG A 337 -12.83 23.50 4.96
N ASN A 338 -13.98 23.39 4.30
CA ASN A 338 -14.09 23.36 2.85
C ASN A 338 -14.97 24.52 2.38
N GLU A 339 -14.40 25.37 1.56
CA GLU A 339 -15.13 26.39 0.80
C GLU A 339 -15.28 25.91 -0.64
N SER A 340 -16.50 25.85 -1.16
CA SER A 340 -16.70 25.43 -2.53
C SER A 340 -17.57 26.39 -3.35
N ALA A 341 -17.20 26.52 -4.62
CA ALA A 341 -17.97 27.21 -5.65
C ALA A 341 -18.35 26.20 -6.73
N THR A 342 -19.65 25.97 -6.87
CA THR A 342 -20.19 24.99 -7.82
C THR A 342 -21.00 25.70 -8.88
N LYS A 343 -20.78 25.34 -10.13
CA LYS A 343 -21.57 25.77 -11.29
C LYS A 343 -22.27 24.56 -11.87
N SER A 344 -23.58 24.56 -11.83
CA SER A 344 -24.42 23.50 -12.41
C SER A 344 -24.76 23.81 -13.86
N PHE A 345 -24.83 22.77 -14.69
CA PHE A 345 -25.21 22.86 -16.11
C PHE A 345 -26.67 22.46 -16.36
N LEU A 346 -27.48 22.43 -15.30
CA LEU A 346 -28.87 21.98 -15.40
C LEU A 346 -29.79 23.03 -16.05
N THR A 347 -29.44 24.31 -16.00
CA THR A 347 -30.21 25.37 -16.64
C THR A 347 -29.43 26.13 -17.72
N SER A 348 -30.11 26.81 -18.62
CA SER A 348 -29.48 27.55 -19.73
C SER A 348 -28.58 28.71 -19.25
N ARG A 349 -28.92 29.31 -18.12
CA ARG A 349 -28.14 30.39 -17.49
C ARG A 349 -27.04 29.88 -16.57
N GLY A 350 -27.15 28.60 -16.15
CA GLY A 350 -26.36 27.99 -15.09
C GLY A 350 -26.98 28.26 -13.72
N VAL A 351 -26.75 27.34 -12.78
CA VAL A 351 -27.07 27.54 -11.36
C VAL A 351 -25.76 27.55 -10.60
N PHE A 352 -25.58 28.57 -9.80
CA PHE A 352 -24.37 28.71 -9.00
C PHE A 352 -24.69 28.41 -7.54
N SER A 353 -23.76 27.76 -6.85
CA SER A 353 -23.89 27.52 -5.42
C SER A 353 -22.53 27.70 -4.75
N ASN A 354 -22.52 28.44 -3.68
CA ASN A 354 -21.37 28.57 -2.80
C ASN A 354 -21.68 27.91 -1.47
N SER A 355 -20.70 27.23 -0.89
CA SER A 355 -20.84 26.59 0.41
C SER A 355 -19.57 26.70 1.24
N LEU A 356 -19.75 26.74 2.56
CA LEU A 356 -18.75 26.56 3.60
C LEU A 356 -19.14 25.35 4.44
N SER A 357 -18.27 24.36 4.54
CA SER A 357 -18.48 23.19 5.39
C SER A 357 -17.35 23.05 6.41
N LEU A 358 -17.70 22.96 7.67
CA LEU A 358 -16.81 22.63 8.77
C LEU A 358 -17.11 21.19 9.21
N ASN A 359 -16.19 20.28 8.89
CA ASN A 359 -16.38 18.86 9.16
C ASN A 359 -15.29 18.36 10.12
N ARG A 360 -15.69 17.77 11.22
CA ARG A 360 -14.80 17.09 12.16
C ARG A 360 -15.17 15.64 12.26
N SER A 361 -14.19 14.77 12.10
CA SER A 361 -14.43 13.31 12.21
C SER A 361 -13.30 12.61 12.95
N SER A 362 -13.67 11.51 13.58
CA SER A 362 -12.72 10.58 14.18
C SER A 362 -13.12 9.16 13.82
N GLN A 363 -12.14 8.36 13.42
CA GLN A 363 -12.33 6.98 13.06
C GLN A 363 -11.33 6.10 13.78
N HIS A 364 -11.81 5.05 14.41
CA HIS A 364 -11.04 3.99 15.04
C HIS A 364 -11.25 2.70 14.25
N THR A 365 -10.18 2.12 13.75
CA THR A 365 -10.24 0.87 12.97
C THR A 365 -9.28 -0.15 13.55
N TRP A 366 -9.80 -1.33 13.87
CA TRP A 366 -9.04 -2.52 14.17
C TRP A 366 -9.15 -3.49 13.00
N ASN A 367 -8.02 -3.99 12.53
CA ASN A 367 -7.97 -5.04 11.53
C ASN A 367 -7.09 -6.17 12.05
N ALA A 368 -7.55 -7.39 11.86
CA ALA A 368 -6.79 -8.60 12.10
C ALA A 368 -6.87 -9.47 10.85
N GLN A 369 -5.75 -9.98 10.39
CA GLN A 369 -5.68 -10.90 9.27
C GLN A 369 -4.64 -11.97 9.53
N PHE A 370 -4.91 -13.15 9.01
CA PHE A 370 -4.05 -14.32 9.12
C PHE A 370 -4.01 -15.04 7.78
N ARG A 371 -2.88 -15.63 7.43
CA ARG A 371 -2.71 -16.48 6.27
C ARG A 371 -1.98 -17.75 6.70
N MET A 372 -2.49 -18.87 6.26
CA MET A 372 -1.84 -20.16 6.38
C MET A 372 -1.80 -20.79 4.99
N GLU A 373 -0.65 -21.27 4.58
CA GLU A 373 -0.47 -22.10 3.41
C GLU A 373 0.16 -23.41 3.85
N TRP A 374 -0.52 -24.50 3.58
CA TRP A 374 -0.09 -25.85 3.92
C TRP A 374 0.05 -26.72 2.67
N THR A 375 1.24 -27.25 2.46
CA THR A 375 1.56 -28.17 1.37
C THR A 375 1.85 -29.57 1.93
N PRO A 376 0.80 -30.37 2.24
CA PRO A 376 0.98 -31.71 2.84
C PRO A 376 1.80 -32.64 1.94
N ASP A 377 1.62 -32.50 0.63
CA ASP A 377 2.33 -33.27 -0.41
C ASP A 377 2.60 -32.38 -1.64
N THR A 378 3.34 -32.88 -2.61
CA THR A 378 3.72 -32.15 -3.84
C THR A 378 2.55 -31.86 -4.79
N MET A 379 1.39 -32.42 -4.55
CA MET A 379 0.21 -32.33 -5.39
C MET A 379 -0.92 -31.50 -4.75
N THR A 380 -0.85 -31.23 -3.45
CA THR A 380 -1.90 -30.57 -2.68
C THR A 380 -1.39 -29.30 -2.05
N ASN A 381 -2.15 -28.20 -2.19
CA ASN A 381 -1.89 -26.96 -1.50
C ASN A 381 -3.21 -26.45 -0.90
N ILE A 382 -3.17 -26.08 0.36
CA ILE A 382 -4.32 -25.57 1.11
C ILE A 382 -3.96 -24.19 1.64
N ILE A 383 -4.77 -23.20 1.28
CA ILE A 383 -4.59 -21.81 1.70
C ILE A 383 -5.82 -21.40 2.50
N PHE A 384 -5.60 -20.87 3.70
CA PHE A 384 -6.66 -20.36 4.56
C PHE A 384 -6.36 -18.91 4.99
N ARG A 385 -7.29 -17.98 4.75
CA ARG A 385 -7.14 -16.54 5.01
C ARG A 385 -8.34 -16.00 5.78
N PRO A 386 -8.39 -16.11 7.10
CA PRO A 386 -9.38 -15.41 7.91
C PRO A 386 -8.99 -13.95 8.13
N SER A 387 -9.98 -13.08 8.22
CA SER A 387 -9.80 -11.67 8.56
C SER A 387 -10.98 -11.14 9.38
N GLY A 388 -10.70 -10.13 10.21
CA GLY A 388 -11.72 -9.42 10.98
C GLY A 388 -11.43 -7.93 11.04
N SER A 389 -12.47 -7.13 11.06
CA SER A 389 -12.36 -5.69 11.26
C SER A 389 -13.48 -5.11 12.11
N LEU A 390 -13.12 -4.10 12.89
CA LEU A 390 -14.06 -3.28 13.65
C LEU A 390 -13.72 -1.81 13.37
N THR A 391 -14.68 -1.08 12.80
CA THR A 391 -14.53 0.35 12.52
C THR A 391 -15.60 1.12 13.25
N ARG A 392 -15.21 2.12 14.04
CA ARG A 392 -16.08 3.09 14.69
C ARG A 392 -15.76 4.47 14.18
N SER A 393 -16.76 5.17 13.68
CA SER A 393 -16.63 6.53 13.16
C SER A 393 -17.60 7.44 13.88
N LYS A 394 -17.13 8.65 14.20
CA LYS A 394 -17.93 9.75 14.73
C LYS A 394 -17.65 10.98 13.89
N GLY A 395 -18.69 11.72 13.56
CA GLY A 395 -18.56 12.94 12.78
C GLY A 395 -19.46 14.04 13.28
N TYR A 396 -19.02 15.28 13.09
CA TYR A 396 -19.76 16.51 13.25
C TYR A 396 -19.59 17.35 11.99
N SER A 397 -20.68 17.87 11.47
CA SER A 397 -20.69 18.75 10.29
C SER A 397 -21.53 19.98 10.58
N ASN A 398 -21.00 21.13 10.21
CA ASN A 398 -21.75 22.38 10.06
C ASN A 398 -21.52 22.88 8.64
N SER A 399 -22.59 23.01 7.86
CA SER A 399 -22.54 23.40 6.46
C SER A 399 -23.50 24.55 6.22
N GLU A 400 -23.00 25.56 5.55
CA GLU A 400 -23.75 26.76 5.12
C GLU A 400 -23.62 26.85 3.60
N SER A 401 -24.74 27.08 2.91
CA SER A 401 -24.74 27.21 1.46
C SER A 401 -25.78 28.22 0.97
N ALA A 402 -25.48 28.83 -0.16
CA ALA A 402 -26.39 29.69 -0.88
C ALA A 402 -26.40 29.33 -2.36
N SER A 403 -27.58 29.29 -2.97
CA SER A 403 -27.80 29.03 -4.40
C SER A 403 -28.21 30.30 -5.11
N PHE A 404 -27.68 30.49 -6.33
CA PHE A 404 -27.86 31.68 -7.13
C PHE A 404 -28.27 31.33 -8.55
N ASN A 405 -29.12 32.17 -9.18
CA ASN A 405 -29.54 31.99 -10.56
C ASN A 405 -28.67 32.72 -11.61
N ASP A 406 -27.64 33.45 -11.16
CA ASP A 406 -26.56 34.03 -11.97
C ASP A 406 -25.22 33.88 -11.22
N ASP A 407 -24.12 34.17 -11.89
CA ASP A 407 -22.77 34.08 -11.32
C ASP A 407 -22.58 35.14 -10.23
N PRO A 408 -22.51 34.74 -8.93
CA PRO A 408 -22.45 35.70 -7.84
C PRO A 408 -21.13 36.48 -7.80
N TYR A 409 -20.06 35.96 -8.41
CA TYR A 409 -18.76 36.63 -8.48
C TYR A 409 -18.74 37.84 -9.43
N LYS A 410 -19.80 38.07 -10.17
CA LYS A 410 -20.01 39.33 -10.89
C LYS A 410 -20.39 40.48 -9.96
N TYR A 411 -20.88 40.16 -8.77
CA TYR A 411 -21.49 41.13 -7.84
C TYR A 411 -20.68 41.27 -6.56
N THR A 412 -20.03 40.20 -6.09
CA THR A 412 -19.24 40.21 -4.85
C THR A 412 -18.18 39.13 -4.86
N ASP A 413 -17.07 39.36 -4.16
CA ASP A 413 -16.04 38.36 -3.91
C ASP A 413 -16.39 37.41 -2.75
N GLU A 414 -17.42 37.74 -1.94
CA GLU A 414 -17.87 36.95 -0.78
C GLU A 414 -19.35 36.53 -0.90
N PRO A 415 -19.73 35.70 -1.88
CA PRO A 415 -21.13 35.36 -2.16
C PRO A 415 -21.87 34.75 -0.98
N LEU A 416 -21.17 33.92 -0.19
CA LEU A 416 -21.77 33.19 0.92
C LEU A 416 -22.12 34.11 2.09
N ARG A 417 -21.26 35.09 2.40
CA ARG A 417 -21.53 36.11 3.41
C ARG A 417 -22.81 36.87 3.10
N TYR A 418 -22.92 37.43 1.91
CA TYR A 418 -24.12 38.18 1.47
C TYR A 418 -25.34 37.24 1.32
N GLY A 419 -25.13 35.98 1.00
CA GLY A 419 -26.21 35.01 0.90
C GLY A 419 -26.82 34.60 2.25
N ILE A 420 -26.04 34.58 3.34
CA ILE A 420 -26.49 34.05 4.63
C ILE A 420 -26.54 35.10 5.72
N GLU A 421 -25.45 35.88 5.91
CA GLU A 421 -25.36 36.86 7.00
C GLU A 421 -26.12 38.16 6.65
N GLU A 422 -26.00 38.59 5.41
CA GLU A 422 -26.61 39.81 4.88
C GLU A 422 -27.70 39.46 3.83
N PHE A 423 -28.58 38.51 4.17
CA PHE A 423 -29.59 37.96 3.26
C PHE A 423 -30.50 39.01 2.60
N ASP A 424 -30.67 40.16 3.23
CA ASP A 424 -31.46 41.29 2.74
C ASP A 424 -30.64 42.39 2.08
N ALA A 425 -29.32 42.20 1.86
CA ALA A 425 -28.47 43.17 1.22
C ALA A 425 -28.83 43.37 -0.29
N ASP A 426 -28.97 44.59 -0.72
CA ASP A 426 -29.43 44.95 -2.09
C ASP A 426 -28.50 44.48 -3.21
N SER A 427 -27.22 44.29 -2.91
CA SER A 427 -26.19 43.98 -3.93
C SER A 427 -26.35 42.63 -4.61
N ILE A 428 -26.99 41.66 -3.93
CA ILE A 428 -27.08 40.24 -4.42
C ILE A 428 -28.52 39.69 -4.34
N LEU A 429 -29.47 40.48 -3.85
CA LEU A 429 -30.86 40.10 -3.60
C LEU A 429 -31.57 39.41 -4.78
N ASN A 430 -31.37 39.96 -5.98
CA ASN A 430 -32.12 39.48 -7.17
C ASN A 430 -31.63 38.19 -7.74
N ILE A 431 -30.48 37.66 -7.29
CA ILE A 431 -29.92 36.42 -7.80
C ILE A 431 -29.94 35.27 -6.79
N ILE A 432 -30.25 35.53 -5.50
CA ILE A 432 -30.35 34.48 -4.49
C ILE A 432 -31.64 33.69 -4.71
N VAL A 433 -31.52 32.36 -4.76
CA VAL A 433 -32.65 31.42 -4.85
C VAL A 433 -33.01 30.91 -3.46
N ASN A 434 -32.04 30.32 -2.76
CA ASN A 434 -32.21 29.83 -1.40
C ASN A 434 -30.90 29.85 -0.63
N THR A 435 -31.03 29.74 0.69
CA THR A 435 -29.91 29.46 1.61
C THR A 435 -30.24 28.24 2.45
N ASN A 436 -29.22 27.51 2.84
CA ASN A 436 -29.35 26.31 3.67
C ASN A 436 -28.25 26.29 4.72
N VAL A 437 -28.65 26.21 6.00
CA VAL A 437 -27.76 25.98 7.13
C VAL A 437 -28.06 24.60 7.72
N ASN A 438 -27.11 23.72 7.70
CA ASN A 438 -27.28 22.34 8.17
C ASN A 438 -26.22 21.96 9.19
N ARG A 439 -26.62 21.49 10.35
CA ARG A 439 -25.78 20.93 11.39
C ARG A 439 -26.11 19.47 11.59
N SER A 440 -25.10 18.62 11.68
CA SER A 440 -25.34 17.19 11.88
C SER A 440 -24.26 16.51 12.68
N GLN A 441 -24.65 15.47 13.37
CA GLN A 441 -23.72 14.48 13.96
C GLN A 441 -24.06 13.10 13.42
N ASN A 442 -23.02 12.31 13.23
CA ASN A 442 -23.15 10.92 12.82
C ASN A 442 -22.25 10.02 13.65
N TYR A 443 -22.76 8.83 13.89
CA TYR A 443 -22.03 7.69 14.47
C TYR A 443 -22.24 6.49 13.58
N SER A 444 -21.17 5.74 13.33
CA SER A 444 -21.30 4.42 12.71
C SER A 444 -20.31 3.43 13.31
N GLU A 445 -20.78 2.22 13.51
CA GLU A 445 -19.96 1.07 13.89
C GLU A 445 -20.16 -0.04 12.86
N ASN A 446 -19.05 -0.52 12.29
CA ASN A 446 -19.03 -1.61 11.33
C ASN A 446 -18.16 -2.74 11.87
N ARG A 447 -18.74 -3.94 11.98
CA ARG A 447 -18.08 -5.17 12.41
C ARG A 447 -18.08 -6.14 11.25
N ARG A 448 -16.94 -6.71 10.92
CA ARG A 448 -16.82 -7.66 9.81
C ARG A 448 -15.94 -8.82 10.20
N ILE A 449 -16.38 -10.02 9.83
CA ILE A 449 -15.57 -11.25 9.83
C ILE A 449 -15.64 -11.83 8.43
N ALA A 450 -14.51 -12.20 7.86
CA ALA A 450 -14.43 -12.82 6.55
C ALA A 450 -13.38 -13.94 6.56
N GLY A 451 -13.53 -14.89 5.65
CA GLY A 451 -12.56 -15.96 5.48
C GLY A 451 -12.56 -16.49 4.05
N GLU A 452 -11.40 -16.95 3.62
CA GLU A 452 -11.21 -17.65 2.37
C GLU A 452 -10.50 -18.98 2.63
N LEU A 453 -11.01 -20.05 2.03
CA LEU A 453 -10.37 -21.34 1.94
C LEU A 453 -10.17 -21.68 0.46
N GLN A 454 -8.93 -21.95 0.07
CA GLN A 454 -8.60 -22.43 -1.26
C GLN A 454 -7.86 -23.77 -1.15
N VAL A 455 -8.32 -24.75 -1.89
CA VAL A 455 -7.72 -26.08 -1.97
C VAL A 455 -7.40 -26.34 -3.44
N ASN A 456 -6.12 -26.49 -3.73
CA ASN A 456 -5.61 -26.81 -5.04
C ASN A 456 -5.12 -28.27 -5.04
N ARG A 457 -5.61 -29.08 -5.98
CA ARG A 457 -5.18 -30.46 -6.16
C ARG A 457 -4.72 -30.71 -7.59
N ARG A 458 -3.44 -31.00 -7.77
CA ARG A 458 -2.93 -31.52 -9.05
C ARG A 458 -3.35 -32.99 -9.18
N LEU A 459 -3.93 -33.35 -10.32
CA LEU A 459 -4.40 -34.71 -10.60
C LEU A 459 -3.38 -35.49 -11.41
N ASN A 460 -2.50 -34.80 -12.15
CA ASN A 460 -1.35 -35.38 -12.86
C ASN A 460 -0.22 -34.35 -13.00
N ASN A 461 0.88 -34.73 -13.61
CA ASN A 461 2.03 -33.84 -13.85
C ASN A 461 1.91 -33.03 -15.17
N GLU A 462 0.89 -33.26 -15.98
CA GLU A 462 0.65 -32.61 -17.26
C GLU A 462 -0.21 -31.35 -17.16
N GLY A 463 -0.63 -30.97 -15.92
CA GLY A 463 -1.42 -29.76 -15.67
C GLY A 463 -2.90 -30.00 -15.43
N ARG A 464 -3.39 -31.27 -15.38
CA ARG A 464 -4.76 -31.54 -14.92
C ARG A 464 -4.88 -31.21 -13.45
N ASN A 465 -5.83 -30.34 -13.11
CA ASN A 465 -5.99 -29.90 -11.71
C ASN A 465 -7.44 -29.57 -11.38
N LEU A 466 -7.72 -29.59 -10.09
CA LEU A 466 -8.99 -29.19 -9.49
C LEU A 466 -8.71 -28.19 -8.37
N THR A 467 -9.38 -27.03 -8.46
CA THR A 467 -9.30 -25.98 -7.45
C THR A 467 -10.66 -25.71 -6.87
N LEU A 468 -10.78 -25.80 -5.56
CA LEU A 468 -11.95 -25.35 -4.79
C LEU A 468 -11.59 -24.07 -4.06
N ARG A 469 -12.38 -23.02 -4.24
CA ARG A 469 -12.27 -21.76 -3.48
C ARG A 469 -13.60 -21.45 -2.82
N ALA A 470 -13.59 -21.31 -1.51
CA ALA A 470 -14.75 -20.93 -0.73
C ALA A 470 -14.46 -19.64 0.03
N THR A 471 -15.35 -18.65 -0.05
CA THR A 471 -15.25 -17.39 0.69
C THR A 471 -16.51 -17.14 1.48
N GLY A 472 -16.35 -16.63 2.69
CA GLY A 472 -17.47 -16.24 3.55
C GLY A 472 -17.23 -14.85 4.14
N ASN A 473 -18.28 -14.07 4.27
CA ASN A 473 -18.23 -12.76 4.89
C ASN A 473 -19.51 -12.53 5.68
N ALA A 474 -19.38 -12.01 6.90
CA ALA A 474 -20.49 -11.54 7.72
C ALA A 474 -20.14 -10.18 8.30
N ALA A 475 -21.02 -9.20 8.11
CA ALA A 475 -20.85 -7.85 8.62
C ALA A 475 -22.15 -7.35 9.26
N GLY A 476 -22.00 -6.59 10.35
CA GLY A 476 -23.06 -5.82 10.98
C GLY A 476 -22.69 -4.35 10.99
N SER A 477 -23.64 -3.48 10.76
CA SER A 477 -23.49 -2.04 10.84
C SER A 477 -24.56 -1.42 11.72
N ASP A 478 -24.16 -0.47 12.57
CA ASP A 478 -25.07 0.37 13.34
C ASP A 478 -24.73 1.82 12.99
N SER A 479 -25.69 2.57 12.46
CA SER A 479 -25.49 3.97 12.09
C SER A 479 -26.58 4.84 12.71
N LYS A 480 -26.15 5.97 13.30
CA LYS A 480 -27.04 6.98 13.87
C LYS A 480 -26.68 8.34 13.27
N GLN A 481 -27.69 9.13 12.93
CA GLN A 481 -27.50 10.50 12.43
C GLN A 481 -28.54 11.41 13.07
N LEU A 482 -28.08 12.54 13.59
CA LEU A 482 -28.92 13.59 14.13
C LEU A 482 -28.61 14.88 13.34
N SER A 483 -29.62 15.57 12.84
CA SER A 483 -29.45 16.76 12.00
C SER A 483 -30.49 17.83 12.25
N ALA A 484 -30.07 19.09 12.15
CA ALA A 484 -30.90 20.28 12.14
C ALA A 484 -30.60 21.08 10.88
N ALA A 485 -31.56 21.29 10.02
CA ALA A 485 -31.42 22.09 8.80
C ALA A 485 -32.47 23.16 8.71
N GLN A 486 -32.04 24.37 8.30
CA GLN A 486 -32.88 25.53 8.08
C GLN A 486 -32.65 26.00 6.64
N ILE A 487 -33.71 26.05 5.87
CA ILE A 487 -33.72 26.47 4.46
C ILE A 487 -34.61 27.69 4.34
N ARG A 488 -34.09 28.78 3.75
CA ARG A 488 -34.84 29.99 3.44
C ARG A 488 -34.93 30.14 1.93
N TYR A 489 -36.13 30.35 1.44
CA TYR A 489 -36.44 30.58 0.01
C TYR A 489 -36.68 32.06 -0.25
N LYS A 490 -35.86 32.71 -1.09
CA LYS A 490 -35.95 34.16 -1.36
C LYS A 490 -37.25 34.54 -2.10
N SER A 491 -37.62 33.71 -3.09
CA SER A 491 -38.77 33.99 -3.95
C SER A 491 -40.11 33.97 -3.22
N THR A 492 -40.23 33.12 -2.20
CA THR A 492 -41.49 32.90 -1.44
C THR A 492 -41.46 33.51 -0.06
N GLY A 493 -40.27 33.93 0.45
CA GLY A 493 -40.10 34.34 1.83
C GLY A 493 -40.31 33.20 2.85
N MET A 494 -40.49 31.96 2.38
CA MET A 494 -40.74 30.79 3.23
C MET A 494 -39.46 30.29 3.88
N GLU A 495 -39.63 29.79 5.10
CA GLU A 495 -38.60 29.09 5.85
C GLU A 495 -39.04 27.65 6.11
N THR A 496 -38.14 26.72 5.87
CA THR A 496 -38.36 25.29 6.17
C THR A 496 -37.31 24.80 7.17
N ILE A 497 -37.79 24.25 8.28
CA ILE A 497 -36.95 23.66 9.31
C ILE A 497 -37.10 22.13 9.24
N ASN A 498 -35.97 21.43 9.14
CA ASN A 498 -35.91 19.97 9.11
C ASN A 498 -35.01 19.45 10.22
N ASN A 499 -35.66 18.97 11.28
CA ASN A 499 -35.00 18.34 12.42
C ASN A 499 -35.21 16.83 12.35
N ARG A 500 -34.12 16.06 12.26
CA ARG A 500 -34.25 14.62 11.98
C ARG A 500 -33.26 13.78 12.78
N TYR A 501 -33.75 12.64 13.24
CA TYR A 501 -32.92 11.57 13.80
C TYR A 501 -33.10 10.31 12.96
N TYR A 502 -32.02 9.68 12.57
CA TYR A 502 -32.02 8.39 11.89
C TYR A 502 -31.25 7.36 12.71
N ASN A 503 -31.85 6.17 12.84
CA ASN A 503 -31.19 4.98 13.35
C ASN A 503 -31.26 3.88 12.29
N THR A 504 -30.10 3.39 11.83
CA THR A 504 -30.03 2.47 10.70
C THR A 504 -29.15 1.25 11.04
N PRO A 505 -29.70 0.24 11.75
CA PRO A 505 -29.02 -1.04 11.86
C PRO A 505 -29.04 -1.80 10.53
N GLY A 506 -27.90 -2.42 10.20
CA GLY A 506 -27.73 -3.19 8.98
C GLY A 506 -27.00 -4.51 9.20
N ARG A 507 -27.27 -5.47 8.32
CA ARG A 507 -26.55 -6.74 8.26
C ARG A 507 -26.23 -7.09 6.82
N ASN A 508 -25.01 -7.52 6.60
CA ASN A 508 -24.55 -7.98 5.30
C ASN A 508 -23.83 -9.32 5.48
N SER A 509 -24.20 -10.33 4.72
CA SER A 509 -23.48 -11.59 4.67
C SER A 509 -23.38 -12.09 3.25
N SER A 510 -22.27 -12.73 2.92
CA SER A 510 -22.10 -13.38 1.63
C SER A 510 -21.33 -14.68 1.77
N PHE A 511 -21.66 -15.62 0.90
CA PHE A 511 -20.96 -16.88 0.77
C PHE A 511 -20.75 -17.15 -0.73
N SER A 512 -19.52 -17.55 -1.10
CA SER A 512 -19.22 -17.95 -2.46
C SER A 512 -18.41 -19.24 -2.46
N ALA A 513 -18.78 -20.17 -3.34
CA ALA A 513 -18.02 -21.38 -3.60
C ALA A 513 -17.76 -21.50 -5.10
N GLN A 514 -16.51 -21.69 -5.47
CA GLN A 514 -16.06 -21.85 -6.85
C GLN A 514 -15.27 -23.14 -7.00
N LEU A 515 -15.65 -23.95 -7.98
CA LEU A 515 -14.91 -25.12 -8.42
C LEU A 515 -14.34 -24.84 -9.82
N THR A 516 -13.06 -25.03 -10.00
CA THR A 516 -12.36 -24.87 -11.28
C THR A 516 -11.66 -26.17 -11.63
N TYR A 517 -11.93 -26.69 -12.83
CA TYR A 517 -11.27 -27.85 -13.39
C TYR A 517 -10.49 -27.44 -14.65
N SER A 518 -9.24 -27.84 -14.74
CA SER A 518 -8.39 -27.58 -15.90
C SER A 518 -7.96 -28.90 -16.54
N GLU A 519 -8.25 -29.06 -17.83
CA GLU A 519 -7.87 -30.21 -18.66
C GLU A 519 -6.80 -29.81 -19.65
N PRO A 520 -5.61 -30.44 -19.63
CA PRO A 520 -4.62 -30.29 -20.70
C PRO A 520 -5.11 -31.01 -21.96
N ILE A 521 -5.31 -30.30 -23.07
CA ILE A 521 -5.78 -30.85 -24.34
C ILE A 521 -4.65 -30.99 -25.36
N ALA A 522 -3.55 -30.28 -25.17
CA ALA A 522 -2.29 -30.39 -25.91
C ALA A 522 -1.15 -29.82 -25.07
N ASP A 523 0.08 -29.89 -25.58
CA ASP A 523 1.22 -29.29 -24.89
C ASP A 523 0.96 -27.82 -24.56
N ARG A 524 1.08 -27.50 -23.24
CA ARG A 524 0.85 -26.17 -22.68
C ARG A 524 -0.46 -25.52 -23.14
N THR A 525 -1.48 -26.33 -23.44
CA THR A 525 -2.78 -25.89 -23.92
C THR A 525 -3.88 -26.49 -23.05
N TYR A 526 -4.73 -25.65 -22.49
CA TYR A 526 -5.69 -26.03 -21.47
C TYR A 526 -7.09 -25.57 -21.82
N LEU A 527 -8.07 -26.42 -21.50
CA LEU A 527 -9.48 -26.06 -21.43
C LEU A 527 -9.88 -26.01 -19.96
N GLN A 528 -10.39 -24.88 -19.53
CA GLN A 528 -10.81 -24.69 -18.14
C GLN A 528 -12.31 -24.53 -18.04
N PHE A 529 -12.90 -25.23 -17.09
CA PHE A 529 -14.31 -25.12 -16.72
C PHE A 529 -14.36 -24.63 -15.28
N SER A 530 -15.12 -23.60 -15.00
CA SER A 530 -15.39 -23.21 -13.64
C SER A 530 -16.88 -22.96 -13.39
N TYR A 531 -17.29 -23.28 -12.20
CA TYR A 531 -18.62 -22.96 -11.72
C TYR A 531 -18.47 -22.27 -10.36
N ARG A 532 -19.09 -21.08 -10.24
CA ARG A 532 -19.15 -20.33 -9.00
C ARG A 532 -20.60 -20.05 -8.63
N PHE A 533 -20.94 -20.38 -7.42
CA PHE A 533 -22.17 -19.96 -6.75
C PHE A 533 -21.83 -18.85 -5.77
N ASN A 534 -22.59 -17.75 -5.78
CA ASN A 534 -22.47 -16.67 -4.82
C ASN A 534 -23.85 -16.32 -4.28
N TYR A 535 -23.97 -16.35 -2.96
CA TYR A 535 -25.14 -15.88 -2.24
C TYR A 535 -24.77 -14.61 -1.48
N SER A 536 -25.59 -13.55 -1.60
CA SER A 536 -25.46 -12.35 -0.79
C SER A 536 -26.79 -11.97 -0.16
N TYR A 537 -26.71 -11.58 1.09
CA TYR A 537 -27.80 -11.10 1.90
C TYR A 537 -27.46 -9.72 2.44
N ASN A 538 -28.33 -8.75 2.24
CA ASN A 538 -28.19 -7.39 2.75
C ASN A 538 -29.52 -6.97 3.38
N LYS A 539 -29.47 -6.60 4.66
CA LYS A 539 -30.61 -6.02 5.40
C LYS A 539 -30.24 -4.60 5.83
N SER A 540 -31.12 -3.66 5.55
CA SER A 540 -31.08 -2.29 6.06
C SER A 540 -32.42 -1.94 6.69
N ASP A 541 -32.41 -1.34 7.86
CA ASP A 541 -33.61 -0.97 8.62
C ASP A 541 -33.43 0.49 9.08
N ARG A 542 -33.72 1.44 8.17
CA ARG A 542 -33.66 2.87 8.48
C ARG A 542 -34.91 3.31 9.18
N GLN A 543 -34.81 3.65 10.45
CA GLN A 543 -35.83 4.25 11.27
C GLN A 543 -35.61 5.77 11.30
N ALA A 544 -36.60 6.54 10.91
CA ALA A 544 -36.54 7.98 10.87
C ALA A 544 -37.49 8.62 11.88
N PHE A 545 -37.00 9.64 12.54
CA PHE A 545 -37.78 10.42 13.53
C PHE A 545 -37.68 11.89 13.15
N ILE A 546 -38.82 12.59 13.10
CA ILE A 546 -38.91 14.01 12.83
C ILE A 546 -39.18 14.73 14.14
N LEU A 547 -38.36 15.69 14.50
CA LEU A 547 -38.56 16.57 15.64
C LEU A 547 -39.28 17.84 15.19
N ALA A 548 -40.12 18.39 16.09
CA ALA A 548 -40.86 19.60 15.81
C ALA A 548 -39.94 20.78 15.41
N PRO A 549 -40.37 21.70 14.53
CA PRO A 549 -39.58 22.89 14.18
C PRO A 549 -39.17 23.72 15.39
N THR A 550 -39.96 23.80 16.44
CA THR A 550 -39.69 24.50 17.70
C THR A 550 -38.44 23.94 18.42
N ALA A 551 -38.06 22.67 18.17
CA ALA A 551 -36.87 22.04 18.74
C ALA A 551 -35.57 22.50 18.05
N TYR A 552 -35.60 23.30 17.00
CA TYR A 552 -34.42 23.65 16.21
C TYR A 552 -33.30 24.26 17.07
N THR A 553 -33.63 25.23 17.93
CA THR A 553 -32.64 25.90 18.79
C THR A 553 -31.97 24.89 19.77
N ASP A 554 -32.79 24.08 20.45
CA ASP A 554 -32.27 23.10 21.39
C ASP A 554 -31.46 22.00 20.69
N LEU A 555 -31.90 21.59 19.51
CA LEU A 555 -31.16 20.65 18.68
C LEU A 555 -29.84 21.24 18.18
N ALA A 556 -29.82 22.49 17.73
CA ALA A 556 -28.59 23.15 17.32
C ALA A 556 -27.61 23.32 18.50
N ASN A 557 -28.11 23.61 19.70
CA ASN A 557 -27.34 23.69 20.94
C ASN A 557 -26.80 22.32 21.32
N ALA A 558 -27.62 21.26 21.27
CA ALA A 558 -27.19 19.88 21.53
C ALA A 558 -26.05 19.46 20.58
N LEU A 559 -26.23 19.70 19.29
CA LEU A 559 -25.22 19.37 18.26
C LEU A 559 -23.89 20.12 18.47
N ASN A 560 -23.95 21.38 18.93
CA ASN A 560 -22.74 22.17 19.22
C ASN A 560 -22.06 21.78 20.54
N SER A 561 -22.84 21.46 21.58
CA SER A 561 -22.32 21.17 22.93
C SER A 561 -21.79 19.75 23.05
N TYR A 562 -22.44 18.79 22.42
CA TYR A 562 -22.10 17.37 22.51
C TYR A 562 -21.41 16.85 21.23
N ARG A 563 -20.46 17.62 20.67
CA ARG A 563 -19.69 17.21 19.50
C ARG A 563 -19.07 15.82 19.71
N TYR A 564 -19.26 14.91 18.75
CA TYR A 564 -18.81 13.49 18.80
C TYR A 564 -19.52 12.59 19.81
N ASN A 565 -20.55 13.06 20.46
CA ASN A 565 -21.35 12.28 21.41
C ASN A 565 -22.85 12.37 21.08
N ILE A 566 -23.26 11.63 20.05
CA ILE A 566 -24.64 11.64 19.59
C ILE A 566 -25.63 11.17 20.67
N ASP A 567 -25.23 10.21 21.50
CA ASP A 567 -26.06 9.73 22.60
C ASP A 567 -26.24 10.82 23.67
N GLY A 568 -25.17 11.56 24.00
CA GLY A 568 -25.28 12.72 24.88
C GLY A 568 -26.13 13.86 24.33
N ALA A 569 -26.10 14.11 22.99
CA ALA A 569 -26.98 15.07 22.36
C ALA A 569 -28.46 14.62 22.43
N ILE A 570 -28.71 13.35 22.26
CA ILE A 570 -30.04 12.71 22.42
C ILE A 570 -30.52 12.86 23.89
N ASP A 571 -29.67 12.54 24.85
CA ASP A 571 -30.00 12.67 26.28
C ASP A 571 -30.32 14.12 26.66
N TYR A 572 -29.56 15.09 26.12
CA TYR A 572 -29.86 16.51 26.34
C TYR A 572 -31.23 16.92 25.78
N LEU A 573 -31.58 16.46 24.59
CA LEU A 573 -32.90 16.72 23.98
C LEU A 573 -34.03 16.13 24.83
N LEU A 574 -33.86 14.88 25.29
CA LEU A 574 -34.83 14.22 26.18
C LEU A 574 -35.02 15.00 27.51
N GLN A 575 -33.91 15.51 28.10
CA GLN A 575 -33.96 16.31 29.34
C GLN A 575 -34.68 17.66 29.17
N ASN A 576 -34.64 18.23 27.93
CA ASN A 576 -35.31 19.46 27.58
C ASN A 576 -36.73 19.28 27.03
N GLY A 577 -37.32 18.09 27.29
CA GLY A 577 -38.72 17.81 26.94
C GLY A 577 -38.97 17.37 25.50
N HIS A 578 -37.91 17.15 24.73
CA HIS A 578 -38.03 16.62 23.38
C HIS A 578 -37.96 15.08 23.41
N ASP A 579 -39.11 14.47 23.56
CA ASP A 579 -39.19 13.00 23.56
C ASP A 579 -38.99 12.44 22.15
N LEU A 580 -37.85 11.90 21.89
CA LEU A 580 -37.48 11.25 20.63
C LEU A 580 -38.22 9.93 20.40
N MET A 581 -39.00 9.46 21.40
CA MET A 581 -39.62 8.14 21.37
C MET A 581 -41.15 8.15 21.52
N GLY A 582 -41.80 9.31 21.82
CA GLY A 582 -43.24 9.18 22.06
C GLY A 582 -44.15 10.34 22.40
N GLY A 583 -43.75 11.58 22.52
CA GLY A 583 -44.67 12.65 22.94
C GLY A 583 -44.85 13.83 21.95
N ASP A 584 -43.79 14.47 21.57
CA ASP A 584 -43.77 15.61 20.66
C ASP A 584 -43.18 15.28 19.31
N VAL A 585 -42.83 14.03 19.09
CA VAL A 585 -42.22 13.53 17.84
C VAL A 585 -43.30 12.73 17.16
N SER A 586 -43.56 13.03 15.89
CA SER A 586 -44.31 12.09 15.05
C SER A 586 -43.62 10.73 15.15
N PRO A 587 -44.27 9.69 15.70
CA PRO A 587 -43.63 8.41 15.85
C PRO A 587 -43.19 7.93 14.48
N GLN A 588 -41.93 7.54 14.39
CA GLN A 588 -41.30 7.00 13.21
C GLN A 588 -41.91 7.62 11.93
N ALA A 589 -41.30 8.66 11.41
CA ALA A 589 -41.81 9.29 10.18
C ALA A 589 -41.81 8.24 9.07
N ASP A 590 -42.93 7.60 8.87
CA ASP A 590 -43.12 6.49 7.94
C ASP A 590 -42.67 6.89 6.52
N SER A 591 -42.87 8.16 6.17
CA SER A 591 -42.41 8.71 4.89
C SER A 591 -40.87 8.69 4.70
N LEU A 592 -40.11 8.65 5.79
CA LEU A 592 -38.63 8.66 5.73
C LEU A 592 -38.01 7.34 6.18
N SER A 593 -38.83 6.44 6.80
CA SER A 593 -38.39 5.13 7.26
C SER A 593 -38.35 4.13 6.09
N GLN A 594 -37.30 3.35 6.03
CA GLN A 594 -37.13 2.38 4.96
C GLN A 594 -36.56 1.06 5.51
N TYR A 595 -37.28 -0.01 5.28
CA TYR A 595 -36.81 -1.36 5.56
C TYR A 595 -36.58 -2.11 4.27
N SER A 596 -35.41 -2.74 4.13
CA SER A 596 -35.13 -3.57 2.97
C SER A 596 -34.35 -4.83 3.34
N VAL A 597 -34.74 -5.95 2.75
CA VAL A 597 -33.97 -7.20 2.74
C VAL A 597 -33.74 -7.61 1.30
N TYR A 598 -32.49 -7.60 0.90
CA TYR A 598 -32.06 -8.00 -0.43
C TYR A 598 -31.29 -9.31 -0.37
N LYS A 599 -31.75 -10.29 -1.13
CA LYS A 599 -31.10 -11.59 -1.32
C LYS A 599 -30.74 -11.74 -2.78
N ASN A 600 -29.52 -12.15 -3.06
CA ASN A 600 -29.05 -12.34 -4.42
C ASN A 600 -28.35 -13.69 -4.55
N PHE A 601 -28.71 -14.42 -5.57
CA PHE A 601 -28.19 -15.75 -5.92
C PHE A 601 -27.55 -15.63 -7.32
N ASP A 602 -26.22 -15.54 -7.36
CA ASP A 602 -25.47 -15.43 -8.59
C ASP A 602 -24.82 -16.78 -8.94
N HIS A 603 -25.01 -17.22 -10.14
CA HIS A 603 -24.32 -18.36 -10.70
C HIS A 603 -23.37 -17.85 -11.80
N THR A 604 -22.16 -18.36 -11.85
CA THR A 604 -21.23 -18.10 -12.94
C THR A 604 -20.72 -19.43 -13.46
N ALA A 605 -21.09 -19.78 -14.67
CA ALA A 605 -20.49 -20.92 -15.37
C ALA A 605 -19.54 -20.36 -16.43
N SER A 606 -18.27 -20.74 -16.35
CA SER A 606 -17.22 -20.21 -17.23
C SER A 606 -16.58 -21.33 -18.02
N ILE A 607 -16.32 -21.05 -19.29
CA ILE A 607 -15.46 -21.85 -20.13
C ILE A 607 -14.36 -20.98 -20.69
N SER A 608 -13.11 -21.43 -20.61
CA SER A 608 -11.99 -20.70 -21.15
C SER A 608 -10.97 -21.64 -21.80
N PHE A 609 -10.47 -21.21 -22.94
CA PHE A 609 -9.33 -21.81 -23.63
C PHE A 609 -8.07 -21.01 -23.30
N ARG A 610 -6.98 -21.69 -23.01
CA ARG A 610 -5.69 -21.08 -22.68
C ARG A 610 -4.55 -21.79 -23.37
N LYS A 611 -3.64 -21.01 -23.96
CA LYS A 611 -2.38 -21.49 -24.50
C LYS A 611 -1.22 -20.67 -23.95
N VAL A 612 -0.23 -21.34 -23.40
CA VAL A 612 0.97 -20.75 -22.83
C VAL A 612 2.18 -21.25 -23.59
N THR A 613 3.01 -20.35 -24.09
CA THR A 613 4.32 -20.65 -24.69
C THR A 613 5.38 -19.79 -23.97
N ASP A 614 6.64 -19.95 -24.34
CA ASP A 614 7.70 -19.12 -23.78
C ASP A 614 7.57 -17.66 -24.26
N ASP A 615 7.04 -17.46 -25.48
CA ASP A 615 6.90 -16.15 -26.09
C ASP A 615 5.52 -15.51 -25.85
N PHE A 616 4.46 -16.30 -25.70
CA PHE A 616 3.13 -15.74 -25.51
C PHE A 616 2.23 -16.56 -24.58
N ASN A 617 1.32 -15.85 -23.91
CA ASN A 617 0.21 -16.41 -23.17
C ASN A 617 -1.10 -15.83 -23.75
N PHE A 618 -1.99 -16.70 -24.19
CA PHE A 618 -3.28 -16.34 -24.74
C PHE A 618 -4.40 -17.06 -24.01
N SER A 619 -5.41 -16.31 -23.59
CA SER A 619 -6.61 -16.85 -22.95
C SER A 619 -7.85 -16.17 -23.54
N VAL A 620 -8.84 -16.95 -23.89
CA VAL A 620 -10.17 -16.50 -24.28
C VAL A 620 -11.22 -17.27 -23.49
N GLY A 621 -12.17 -16.56 -22.91
CA GLY A 621 -13.21 -17.14 -22.07
C GLY A 621 -14.57 -16.48 -22.24
N LEU A 622 -15.58 -17.21 -21.87
CA LEU A 622 -16.96 -16.75 -21.83
C LEU A 622 -17.60 -17.18 -20.51
N ASP A 623 -18.14 -16.21 -19.81
CA ASP A 623 -18.88 -16.40 -18.57
C ASP A 623 -20.38 -16.31 -18.84
N PHE A 624 -21.14 -17.27 -18.36
CA PHE A 624 -22.60 -17.29 -18.33
C PHE A 624 -23.06 -16.95 -16.90
N LEU A 625 -23.91 -15.93 -16.76
CA LEU A 625 -24.22 -15.26 -15.50
C LEU A 625 -25.72 -15.25 -15.21
N PRO A 626 -26.37 -16.40 -14.93
CA PRO A 626 -27.73 -16.39 -14.40
C PRO A 626 -27.74 -15.85 -12.99
N GLN A 627 -28.69 -14.97 -12.71
CA GLN A 627 -28.86 -14.31 -11.44
C GLN A 627 -30.33 -14.29 -11.05
N HIS A 628 -30.61 -14.65 -9.80
CA HIS A 628 -31.92 -14.52 -9.18
C HIS A 628 -31.82 -13.57 -7.98
N SER A 629 -32.62 -12.50 -7.99
CA SER A 629 -32.62 -11.49 -6.93
C SER A 629 -34.01 -11.33 -6.32
N VAL A 630 -34.04 -11.19 -5.00
CA VAL A 630 -35.30 -11.03 -4.21
C VAL A 630 -35.11 -9.79 -3.34
N LEU A 631 -36.08 -8.89 -3.37
CA LEU A 631 -36.16 -7.71 -2.54
C LEU A 631 -37.48 -7.66 -1.79
N ASP A 632 -37.39 -7.72 -0.48
CA ASP A 632 -38.49 -7.39 0.43
C ASP A 632 -38.28 -5.95 0.91
N TYR A 633 -39.29 -5.12 0.78
CA TYR A 633 -39.19 -3.69 1.02
C TYR A 633 -40.42 -3.11 1.73
N LYS A 634 -40.19 -2.20 2.70
CA LYS A 634 -41.22 -1.40 3.34
C LYS A 634 -40.86 0.07 3.27
N TYR A 635 -41.82 0.90 2.92
CA TYR A 635 -41.64 2.34 2.85
C TYR A 635 -42.98 3.04 3.18
N MET A 636 -42.94 4.16 3.86
CA MET A 636 -44.14 4.90 4.32
C MET A 636 -45.12 4.02 5.12
N GLY A 637 -44.61 3.13 5.98
CA GLY A 637 -45.42 2.19 6.75
C GLY A 637 -46.07 1.05 5.94
N ASN A 638 -45.94 1.10 4.59
CA ASN A 638 -46.56 0.08 3.73
C ASN A 638 -45.53 -1.00 3.36
N GLU A 639 -46.01 -2.26 3.38
CA GLU A 639 -45.30 -3.38 2.79
C GLU A 639 -45.54 -3.41 1.29
N TYR A 640 -44.50 -3.43 0.53
CA TYR A 640 -44.57 -3.61 -0.92
C TYR A 640 -44.51 -5.09 -1.25
N PRO A 641 -45.12 -5.54 -2.35
CA PRO A 641 -44.98 -6.92 -2.82
C PRO A 641 -43.50 -7.23 -3.02
N THR A 642 -43.08 -8.44 -2.62
CA THR A 642 -41.74 -8.95 -2.83
C THR A 642 -41.40 -8.86 -4.32
N ILE A 643 -40.31 -8.17 -4.66
CA ILE A 643 -39.83 -8.02 -6.01
C ILE A 643 -38.81 -9.10 -6.29
N THR A 644 -39.10 -9.92 -7.30
CA THR A 644 -38.17 -10.94 -7.81
C THR A 644 -37.68 -10.52 -9.18
N ARG A 645 -36.43 -10.81 -9.47
CA ARG A 645 -35.83 -10.52 -10.77
C ARG A 645 -34.89 -11.62 -11.19
N ASP A 646 -35.18 -12.20 -12.34
CA ASP A 646 -34.33 -13.17 -13.00
C ASP A 646 -33.63 -12.51 -14.20
N VAL A 647 -32.30 -12.64 -14.26
CA VAL A 647 -31.48 -12.08 -15.32
C VAL A 647 -30.48 -13.11 -15.79
N PHE A 648 -30.32 -13.21 -17.10
CA PHE A 648 -29.28 -13.99 -17.73
C PHE A 648 -28.38 -13.10 -18.57
N ASN A 649 -27.10 -13.08 -18.21
CA ASN A 649 -26.09 -12.30 -18.92
C ASN A 649 -24.94 -13.20 -19.35
N PHE A 650 -24.09 -12.66 -20.22
CA PHE A 650 -22.82 -13.29 -20.58
C PHE A 650 -21.72 -12.21 -20.62
N ALA A 651 -20.49 -12.62 -20.30
CA ALA A 651 -19.34 -11.72 -20.27
C ALA A 651 -18.13 -12.38 -20.93
N PRO A 652 -17.76 -11.95 -22.13
CA PRO A 652 -16.54 -12.44 -22.78
C PRO A 652 -15.31 -11.78 -22.15
N ASN A 653 -14.22 -12.54 -22.11
CA ASN A 653 -12.91 -12.06 -21.67
C ASN A 653 -11.82 -12.59 -22.60
N VAL A 654 -10.79 -11.78 -22.84
CA VAL A 654 -9.60 -12.13 -23.61
C VAL A 654 -8.40 -11.55 -22.88
N ASP A 655 -7.37 -12.35 -22.67
CA ASP A 655 -6.07 -11.92 -22.20
C ASP A 655 -5.00 -12.43 -23.16
N PHE A 656 -4.17 -11.52 -23.64
CA PHE A 656 -3.07 -11.83 -24.53
C PHE A 656 -1.81 -11.13 -24.02
N ARG A 657 -0.75 -11.90 -23.76
CA ARG A 657 0.57 -11.41 -23.44
C ARG A 657 1.56 -11.92 -24.47
N TYR A 658 2.42 -11.05 -24.95
CA TYR A 658 3.54 -11.40 -25.84
C TYR A 658 4.84 -10.90 -25.18
N ASN A 659 5.80 -11.79 -25.01
CA ASN A 659 7.13 -11.50 -24.49
C ASN A 659 8.10 -11.46 -25.68
N PHE A 660 8.56 -10.27 -26.03
CA PHE A 660 9.59 -10.09 -27.07
C PHE A 660 10.94 -10.62 -26.58
N ASP A 661 11.20 -10.41 -25.30
CA ASP A 661 12.32 -10.92 -24.51
C ASP A 661 11.93 -10.94 -23.03
N LYS A 662 12.89 -11.27 -22.13
CA LYS A 662 12.64 -11.36 -20.69
C LYS A 662 12.28 -10.02 -20.02
N GLN A 663 12.60 -8.91 -20.65
CA GLN A 663 12.41 -7.55 -20.13
C GLN A 663 11.40 -6.75 -20.96
N THR A 664 10.99 -7.25 -22.11
CA THR A 664 10.08 -6.54 -23.01
C THR A 664 8.81 -7.37 -23.23
N ASN A 665 7.69 -6.83 -22.80
CA ASN A 665 6.40 -7.49 -22.98
C ASN A 665 5.30 -6.51 -23.38
N LEU A 666 4.32 -7.06 -24.07
CA LEU A 666 3.05 -6.42 -24.43
C LEU A 666 1.90 -7.26 -23.89
N ARG A 667 1.00 -6.64 -23.16
CA ARG A 667 -0.24 -7.27 -22.71
C ARG A 667 -1.44 -6.53 -23.26
N VAL A 668 -2.42 -7.26 -23.74
CA VAL A 668 -3.73 -6.75 -24.15
C VAL A 668 -4.80 -7.53 -23.42
N ASN A 669 -5.66 -6.81 -22.71
CA ASN A 669 -6.75 -7.42 -21.96
C ASN A 669 -8.09 -6.80 -22.39
N TYR A 670 -9.06 -7.65 -22.64
CA TYR A 670 -10.45 -7.25 -22.85
C TYR A 670 -11.34 -7.96 -21.83
N ARG A 671 -12.21 -7.20 -21.17
CA ARG A 671 -13.23 -7.73 -20.26
C ARG A 671 -14.59 -7.09 -20.52
N GLY A 672 -15.57 -7.91 -20.88
CA GLY A 672 -16.98 -7.60 -20.81
C GLY A 672 -17.46 -7.76 -19.35
N ARG A 673 -18.28 -6.83 -18.87
CA ARG A 673 -18.84 -6.92 -17.51
C ARG A 673 -20.26 -6.41 -17.49
N THR A 674 -21.16 -7.17 -16.89
CA THR A 674 -22.54 -6.76 -16.64
C THR A 674 -22.69 -6.23 -15.22
N SER A 675 -23.47 -5.17 -15.06
CA SER A 675 -23.85 -4.62 -13.75
C SER A 675 -25.37 -4.42 -13.71
N GLN A 676 -25.98 -4.91 -12.63
CA GLN A 676 -27.40 -4.74 -12.39
C GLN A 676 -27.69 -3.37 -11.77
N PRO A 677 -28.87 -2.76 -12.04
CA PRO A 677 -29.37 -1.63 -11.25
C PRO A 677 -29.46 -2.03 -9.78
N GLN A 678 -29.23 -1.07 -8.90
CA GLN A 678 -29.55 -1.28 -7.49
C GLN A 678 -31.05 -1.54 -7.36
N MET A 679 -31.43 -2.55 -6.58
CA MET A 679 -32.84 -2.94 -6.46
C MET A 679 -33.73 -1.81 -5.91
N THR A 680 -33.20 -0.97 -5.01
CA THR A 680 -33.90 0.22 -4.50
C THR A 680 -34.21 1.22 -5.60
N ASN A 681 -33.38 1.34 -6.65
CA ASN A 681 -33.65 2.20 -7.80
C ASN A 681 -34.78 1.69 -8.71
N LEU A 682 -35.16 0.43 -8.56
CA LEU A 682 -36.27 -0.19 -9.30
C LEU A 682 -37.64 0.04 -8.63
N LEU A 683 -37.65 0.56 -7.41
CA LEU A 683 -38.88 0.88 -6.70
C LEU A 683 -39.41 2.24 -7.20
N ASP A 684 -40.70 2.32 -7.49
CA ASP A 684 -41.33 3.59 -7.86
C ASP A 684 -41.66 4.42 -6.61
N ILE A 685 -40.61 4.90 -5.96
CA ILE A 685 -40.70 5.60 -4.68
C ILE A 685 -40.04 6.96 -4.82
N THR A 686 -40.56 7.96 -4.09
CA THR A 686 -39.96 9.28 -3.94
C THR A 686 -39.29 9.37 -2.57
N ASP A 687 -37.99 9.61 -2.53
CA ASP A 687 -37.24 9.93 -1.30
C ASP A 687 -36.99 11.44 -1.26
N ASP A 688 -37.67 12.13 -0.37
CA ASP A 688 -37.59 13.57 -0.08
C ASP A 688 -36.85 13.84 1.24
N SER A 689 -36.09 12.88 1.73
CA SER A 689 -35.28 13.02 2.95
C SER A 689 -34.34 14.22 2.90
N ASN A 690 -33.92 14.63 1.74
CA ASN A 690 -33.29 15.93 1.47
C ASN A 690 -34.24 16.77 0.62
N PRO A 691 -34.93 17.79 1.19
CA PRO A 691 -35.94 18.58 0.47
C PRO A 691 -35.41 19.33 -0.75
N LEU A 692 -34.11 19.65 -0.79
CA LEU A 692 -33.47 20.29 -1.94
C LEU A 692 -32.98 19.31 -2.99
N ASN A 693 -32.95 17.99 -2.68
CA ASN A 693 -32.51 16.95 -3.58
C ASN A 693 -33.39 15.70 -3.47
N ILE A 694 -34.49 15.72 -4.16
CA ILE A 694 -35.47 14.64 -4.18
C ILE A 694 -35.01 13.56 -5.16
N THR A 695 -35.12 12.28 -4.77
CA THR A 695 -34.81 11.16 -5.63
C THR A 695 -36.03 10.28 -5.88
N LYS A 696 -36.19 9.79 -7.11
CA LYS A 696 -37.26 8.88 -7.53
C LYS A 696 -36.67 7.60 -8.07
N GLY A 697 -37.35 6.49 -7.86
CA GLY A 697 -36.96 5.22 -8.45
C GLY A 697 -37.47 5.05 -9.90
N ASN A 698 -37.00 4.01 -10.60
CA ASN A 698 -37.40 3.67 -11.95
C ASN A 698 -37.43 2.16 -12.18
N PRO A 699 -38.61 1.51 -12.16
CA PRO A 699 -38.78 0.09 -12.42
C PRO A 699 -38.31 -0.36 -13.80
N GLY A 700 -38.25 0.55 -14.77
CA GLY A 700 -37.85 0.28 -16.17
C GLY A 700 -36.35 0.15 -16.43
N LEU A 701 -35.51 0.23 -15.38
CA LEU A 701 -34.05 0.15 -15.54
C LEU A 701 -33.60 -1.21 -16.05
N LYS A 702 -32.73 -1.17 -17.06
CA LYS A 702 -32.05 -2.33 -17.66
C LYS A 702 -30.65 -2.49 -17.10
N PRO A 703 -30.10 -3.72 -17.08
CA PRO A 703 -28.71 -3.95 -16.77
C PRO A 703 -27.78 -3.15 -17.69
N SER A 704 -26.68 -2.68 -17.15
CA SER A 704 -25.61 -2.06 -17.95
C SER A 704 -24.58 -3.10 -18.37
N PHE A 705 -23.94 -2.88 -19.51
CA PHE A 705 -22.84 -3.69 -20.00
C PHE A 705 -21.64 -2.83 -20.32
N SER A 706 -20.52 -3.11 -19.65
CA SER A 706 -19.28 -2.38 -19.84
C SER A 706 -18.28 -3.19 -20.66
N HIS A 707 -17.70 -2.56 -21.67
CA HIS A 707 -16.55 -3.05 -22.41
C HIS A 707 -15.31 -2.34 -21.91
N ASN A 708 -14.31 -3.10 -21.48
CA ASN A 708 -13.03 -2.56 -21.01
C ASN A 708 -11.91 -3.20 -21.80
N VAL A 709 -11.08 -2.38 -22.43
CA VAL A 709 -9.85 -2.79 -23.11
C VAL A 709 -8.69 -2.11 -22.43
N SER A 710 -7.65 -2.85 -22.11
CA SER A 710 -6.37 -2.27 -21.66
C SER A 710 -5.22 -2.83 -22.49
N LEU A 711 -4.20 -2.02 -22.65
CA LEU A 711 -2.93 -2.37 -23.28
C LEU A 711 -1.81 -1.87 -22.38
N ASP A 712 -0.86 -2.75 -22.08
CA ASP A 712 0.32 -2.45 -21.28
C ASP A 712 1.56 -2.93 -22.05
N PHE A 713 2.48 -2.02 -22.31
CA PHE A 713 3.79 -2.30 -22.91
C PHE A 713 4.88 -1.86 -21.97
N ASN A 714 5.85 -2.73 -21.73
CA ASN A 714 7.01 -2.44 -20.87
C ASN A 714 8.27 -2.94 -21.53
N THR A 715 9.35 -2.15 -21.44
CA THR A 715 10.69 -2.58 -21.79
C THR A 715 11.72 -1.98 -20.84
N PHE A 716 12.73 -2.76 -20.52
CA PHE A 716 13.89 -2.31 -19.73
C PHE A 716 15.18 -2.74 -20.42
N ALA A 717 16.07 -1.79 -20.67
CA ALA A 717 17.40 -2.04 -21.22
C ALA A 717 18.47 -1.62 -20.22
N MET A 718 19.43 -2.52 -19.94
CA MET A 718 20.55 -2.25 -19.02
C MET A 718 21.44 -1.10 -19.49
N GLU A 719 21.56 -0.95 -20.80
CA GLU A 719 22.28 0.18 -21.38
C GLU A 719 21.56 1.47 -21.03
N HIS A 720 22.27 2.38 -20.36
CA HIS A 720 21.73 3.63 -19.83
C HIS A 720 20.55 3.45 -18.85
N GLN A 721 20.35 2.27 -18.27
CA GLN A 721 19.22 1.95 -17.37
C GLN A 721 17.87 2.44 -17.95
N ARG A 722 17.71 2.27 -19.26
CA ARG A 722 16.56 2.80 -19.98
C ARG A 722 15.31 1.97 -19.73
N SER A 723 14.28 2.61 -19.20
CA SER A 723 12.95 2.04 -19.01
C SER A 723 11.93 2.82 -19.85
N ILE A 724 11.11 2.10 -20.60
CA ILE A 724 9.96 2.67 -21.32
C ILE A 724 8.74 1.84 -20.94
N PHE A 725 7.68 2.50 -20.53
CA PHE A 725 6.40 1.86 -20.35
C PHE A 725 5.30 2.71 -20.97
N VAL A 726 4.34 2.05 -21.57
CA VAL A 726 3.15 2.67 -22.17
C VAL A 726 1.95 1.84 -21.75
N TRP A 727 0.93 2.51 -21.23
CA TRP A 727 -0.33 1.88 -20.94
C TRP A 727 -1.47 2.67 -21.59
N SER A 728 -2.51 1.96 -21.98
CA SER A 728 -3.74 2.59 -22.45
C SER A 728 -4.96 1.85 -21.93
N SER A 729 -6.04 2.57 -21.76
CA SER A 729 -7.32 1.98 -21.41
C SER A 729 -8.44 2.66 -22.19
N PHE A 730 -9.39 1.86 -22.61
CA PHE A 730 -10.63 2.31 -23.20
C PHE A 730 -11.79 1.62 -22.49
N SER A 731 -12.79 2.39 -22.05
CA SER A 731 -13.98 1.86 -21.41
C SER A 731 -15.21 2.54 -21.98
N THR A 732 -16.23 1.74 -22.32
CA THR A 732 -17.55 2.25 -22.71
C THR A 732 -18.63 1.40 -22.08
N THR A 733 -19.73 2.03 -21.66
CA THR A 733 -20.84 1.32 -21.02
C THR A 733 -22.13 1.54 -21.82
N ARG A 734 -22.72 0.42 -22.25
CA ARG A 734 -24.08 0.39 -22.81
C ARG A 734 -25.08 0.35 -21.67
N ASN A 735 -26.23 1.02 -21.86
CA ASN A 735 -27.28 1.16 -20.85
C ASN A 735 -26.73 1.65 -19.50
N SER A 736 -25.74 2.54 -19.51
CA SER A 736 -25.24 3.19 -18.31
C SER A 736 -26.41 3.83 -17.56
N ILE A 737 -26.43 3.67 -16.24
CA ILE A 737 -27.46 4.31 -15.40
C ILE A 737 -26.98 5.71 -15.07
N SER A 738 -27.76 6.72 -15.44
CA SER A 738 -27.54 8.14 -15.17
C SER A 738 -28.83 8.76 -14.67
N ASN A 739 -28.74 9.83 -13.90
CA ASN A 739 -29.93 10.51 -13.41
C ASN A 739 -30.46 11.49 -14.47
N ARG A 740 -31.79 11.46 -14.72
CA ARG A 740 -32.51 12.59 -15.28
C ARG A 740 -32.82 13.53 -14.11
N THR A 741 -32.29 14.74 -14.16
CA THR A 741 -32.45 15.73 -13.10
C THR A 741 -33.23 16.91 -13.63
N SER A 742 -34.33 17.28 -12.97
CA SER A 742 -35.02 18.55 -13.15
C SER A 742 -34.65 19.51 -12.02
N TYR A 743 -34.71 20.78 -12.29
CA TYR A 743 -34.38 21.83 -11.36
C TYR A 743 -35.49 22.88 -11.35
N ASP A 744 -36.06 23.20 -10.21
CA ASP A 744 -37.02 24.27 -10.01
C ASP A 744 -36.24 25.56 -9.71
N GLU A 745 -36.27 26.51 -10.64
CA GLU A 745 -35.58 27.80 -10.52
C GLU A 745 -36.13 28.69 -9.39
N THR A 746 -37.36 28.41 -8.93
CA THR A 746 -38.03 29.20 -7.88
C THR A 746 -37.61 28.78 -6.50
N THR A 747 -37.49 27.48 -6.28
CA THR A 747 -37.19 26.89 -4.97
C THR A 747 -35.74 26.38 -4.86
N GLY A 748 -35.09 26.15 -6.00
CA GLY A 748 -33.78 25.51 -6.04
C GLY A 748 -33.81 24.00 -5.80
N VAL A 749 -34.98 23.39 -5.80
CA VAL A 749 -35.14 21.95 -5.60
C VAL A 749 -34.71 21.16 -6.84
N ARG A 750 -33.92 20.15 -6.63
CA ARG A 750 -33.51 19.16 -7.66
C ARG A 750 -34.30 17.89 -7.47
N THR A 751 -34.91 17.43 -8.55
CA THR A 751 -35.54 16.08 -8.57
C THR A 751 -34.77 15.21 -9.54
N SER A 752 -34.30 14.06 -9.06
CA SER A 752 -33.47 13.12 -9.83
C SER A 752 -34.15 11.78 -9.95
N ARG A 753 -34.14 11.17 -11.16
CA ARG A 753 -34.62 9.82 -11.44
C ARG A 753 -33.57 9.06 -12.25
N PRO A 754 -33.17 7.85 -11.85
CA PRO A 754 -32.22 7.06 -12.62
C PRO A 754 -32.85 6.55 -13.92
N GLU A 755 -32.12 6.70 -15.03
CA GLU A 755 -32.51 6.23 -16.37
C GLU A 755 -31.33 5.60 -17.09
N ASN A 756 -31.59 4.68 -18.04
CA ASN A 756 -30.52 4.12 -18.86
C ASN A 756 -30.13 5.09 -19.97
N ILE A 757 -28.85 5.34 -20.14
CA ILE A 757 -28.30 6.23 -21.15
C ILE A 757 -27.13 5.58 -21.87
N ASN A 758 -26.94 5.92 -23.16
CA ASN A 758 -25.82 5.47 -23.97
C ASN A 758 -24.95 6.65 -24.41
N GLY A 759 -23.66 6.37 -24.63
CA GLY A 759 -22.72 7.36 -25.16
C GLY A 759 -21.61 7.73 -24.18
N ASN A 760 -21.61 7.19 -22.94
CA ASN A 760 -20.53 7.33 -21.97
C ASN A 760 -19.33 6.48 -22.38
N TRP A 761 -18.17 7.11 -22.50
CA TRP A 761 -16.91 6.40 -22.70
C TRP A 761 -15.72 7.23 -22.22
N ASN A 762 -14.67 6.55 -21.86
CA ASN A 762 -13.40 7.17 -21.53
C ASN A 762 -12.25 6.45 -22.23
N ALA A 763 -11.27 7.21 -22.66
CA ALA A 763 -10.02 6.71 -23.21
C ALA A 763 -8.87 7.39 -22.48
N MET A 764 -7.84 6.62 -22.20
CA MET A 764 -6.64 7.10 -21.52
C MET A 764 -5.42 6.43 -22.12
N ILE A 765 -4.39 7.20 -22.38
CA ILE A 765 -3.07 6.72 -22.73
C ILE A 765 -2.04 7.43 -21.87
N GLY A 766 -1.10 6.70 -21.35
CA GLY A 766 0.00 7.25 -20.58
C GLY A 766 1.25 6.45 -20.82
N GLY A 767 2.37 7.06 -20.53
CA GLY A 767 3.66 6.41 -20.66
C GLY A 767 4.75 7.15 -19.93
N GLY A 768 5.82 6.44 -19.62
CA GLY A 768 7.00 7.00 -19.00
C GLY A 768 8.25 6.53 -19.71
N PHE A 769 9.23 7.41 -19.70
CA PHE A 769 10.54 7.18 -20.23
C PHE A 769 11.57 7.63 -19.18
N ASN A 770 12.40 6.68 -18.74
CA ASN A 770 13.46 6.94 -17.78
C ASN A 770 14.78 6.45 -18.39
N MET A 771 15.84 7.26 -18.28
CA MET A 771 17.15 6.85 -18.73
C MET A 771 18.28 7.59 -18.02
N SER A 772 19.44 6.98 -17.99
CA SER A 772 20.68 7.67 -17.69
C SER A 772 21.25 8.32 -18.93
N LEU A 773 21.63 9.59 -18.82
CA LEU A 773 22.18 10.38 -19.92
C LEU A 773 23.69 10.17 -20.11
N ASP A 774 24.35 9.60 -19.10
CA ASP A 774 25.79 9.33 -19.10
C ASP A 774 26.10 7.88 -18.71
N LYS A 775 27.28 7.39 -19.07
CA LYS A 775 27.76 6.02 -18.80
C LYS A 775 27.96 5.73 -17.31
N ASN A 776 28.17 6.76 -16.49
CA ASN A 776 28.37 6.61 -15.05
C ASN A 776 27.08 6.70 -14.26
N ASN A 777 25.95 6.94 -14.93
CA ASN A 777 24.64 7.13 -14.32
C ASN A 777 24.57 8.29 -13.31
N TYR A 778 25.38 9.34 -13.55
CA TYR A 778 25.33 10.55 -12.74
C TYR A 778 24.15 11.43 -13.13
N PHE A 779 23.85 11.53 -14.43
CA PHE A 779 22.73 12.29 -14.95
C PHE A 779 21.60 11.36 -15.35
N THR A 780 20.44 11.53 -14.75
CA THR A 780 19.23 10.78 -15.10
C THR A 780 18.11 11.71 -15.53
N MET A 781 17.35 11.26 -16.51
CA MET A 781 16.15 11.94 -17.00
C MET A 781 14.95 11.03 -16.77
N ASN A 782 13.86 11.58 -16.28
CA ASN A 782 12.56 10.93 -16.18
C ASN A 782 11.50 11.80 -16.83
N ASN A 783 10.64 11.16 -17.62
CA ASN A 783 9.50 11.78 -18.27
C ASN A 783 8.26 10.95 -18.01
N PHE A 784 7.12 11.61 -17.84
CA PHE A 784 5.82 10.96 -17.76
C PHE A 784 4.78 11.81 -18.45
N THR A 785 4.10 11.23 -19.44
CA THR A 785 3.04 11.85 -20.23
C THR A 785 1.74 11.11 -20.02
N ARG A 786 0.62 11.81 -19.86
CA ARG A 786 -0.71 11.24 -19.80
C ARG A 786 -1.70 12.11 -20.59
N LEU A 787 -2.47 11.45 -21.43
CA LEU A 787 -3.62 12.00 -22.13
C LEU A 787 -4.86 11.24 -21.69
N SER A 788 -5.90 11.92 -21.26
CA SER A 788 -7.20 11.31 -21.02
C SER A 788 -8.31 12.10 -21.69
N TYR A 789 -9.27 11.36 -22.21
CA TYR A 789 -10.49 11.91 -22.77
C TYR A 789 -11.69 11.20 -22.14
N ASN A 790 -12.58 11.96 -21.55
CA ASN A 790 -13.78 11.44 -20.90
C ASN A 790 -15.02 12.11 -21.53
N ARG A 791 -15.94 11.30 -22.01
CA ARG A 791 -17.24 11.75 -22.50
C ARG A 791 -18.32 11.24 -21.57
N GLN A 792 -18.99 12.16 -20.93
CA GLN A 792 -20.14 11.92 -20.08
C GLN A 792 -21.40 12.45 -20.76
N VAL A 793 -22.45 11.66 -20.72
CA VAL A 793 -23.76 12.00 -21.27
C VAL A 793 -24.77 12.00 -20.13
N GLY A 794 -25.50 13.06 -19.99
CA GLY A 794 -26.57 13.23 -19.01
C GLY A 794 -27.88 13.61 -19.68
N TYR A 795 -29.00 13.35 -19.01
CA TYR A 795 -30.31 13.82 -19.46
C TYR A 795 -30.55 15.27 -19.01
N LEU A 796 -31.11 16.05 -19.88
CA LEU A 796 -31.55 17.43 -19.61
C LEU A 796 -33.01 17.44 -19.18
N ASP A 797 -33.38 18.51 -18.48
CA ASP A 797 -34.78 18.79 -18.13
C ASP A 797 -35.58 19.16 -19.39
N PRO A 798 -36.60 18.38 -19.78
CA PRO A 798 -37.39 18.63 -20.99
C PRO A 798 -38.22 19.90 -20.91
N LEU A 799 -38.43 20.44 -19.70
CA LEU A 799 -39.14 21.71 -19.51
C LEU A 799 -38.27 22.94 -19.87
N GLN A 800 -36.93 22.76 -19.81
CA GLN A 800 -36.00 23.85 -20.03
C GLN A 800 -35.21 23.75 -21.34
N TYR A 801 -35.11 22.54 -21.92
CA TYR A 801 -34.31 22.27 -23.10
C TYR A 801 -35.11 21.50 -24.16
N THR A 802 -34.88 21.84 -25.39
CA THR A 802 -35.40 21.10 -26.55
C THR A 802 -34.58 19.84 -26.82
N GLU A 803 -33.28 19.81 -26.39
CA GLU A 803 -32.41 18.63 -26.49
C GLU A 803 -32.60 17.73 -25.27
N ASP A 804 -32.76 16.43 -25.50
CA ASP A 804 -32.94 15.46 -24.42
C ASP A 804 -31.64 15.12 -23.68
N LYS A 805 -30.48 15.38 -24.29
CA LYS A 805 -29.17 14.97 -23.75
C LYS A 805 -28.10 16.05 -23.86
N SER A 806 -27.38 16.20 -22.74
CA SER A 806 -26.15 16.97 -22.70
C SER A 806 -24.94 16.04 -22.77
N LYS A 807 -23.89 16.46 -23.47
CA LYS A 807 -22.61 15.75 -23.60
C LYS A 807 -21.51 16.64 -23.07
N THR A 808 -20.85 16.21 -22.00
CA THR A 808 -19.67 16.90 -21.48
C THR A 808 -18.43 16.10 -21.87
N ASN A 809 -17.57 16.74 -22.64
CA ASN A 809 -16.29 16.17 -23.08
C ASN A 809 -15.17 16.83 -22.28
N THR A 810 -14.41 16.03 -21.53
CA THR A 810 -13.28 16.52 -20.74
C THR A 810 -11.99 15.91 -21.29
N THR A 811 -11.08 16.79 -21.70
CA THR A 811 -9.73 16.42 -22.14
C THR A 811 -8.76 16.85 -21.07
N MET A 812 -7.89 15.94 -20.63
CA MET A 812 -6.79 16.25 -19.73
C MET A 812 -5.47 15.83 -20.38
N VAL A 813 -4.52 16.73 -20.40
CA VAL A 813 -3.14 16.50 -20.79
C VAL A 813 -2.25 16.77 -19.60
N SER A 814 -1.45 15.81 -19.21
CA SER A 814 -0.47 15.96 -18.13
C SER A 814 0.90 15.57 -18.63
N GLU A 815 1.87 16.41 -18.34
CA GLU A 815 3.28 16.21 -18.66
C GLU A 815 4.12 16.44 -17.41
N SER A 816 5.12 15.59 -17.18
CA SER A 816 6.11 15.75 -16.12
C SER A 816 7.50 15.39 -16.64
N LEU A 817 8.45 16.25 -16.38
CA LEU A 817 9.84 16.10 -16.79
C LEU A 817 10.76 16.40 -15.61
N GLY A 818 11.72 15.51 -15.37
CA GLY A 818 12.71 15.66 -14.32
C GLY A 818 14.11 15.32 -14.80
N PHE A 819 15.09 16.05 -14.29
CA PHE A 819 16.51 15.80 -14.48
C PHE A 819 17.18 15.76 -13.12
N ASN A 820 17.95 14.70 -12.85
CA ASN A 820 18.68 14.56 -11.61
C ASN A 820 20.17 14.33 -11.91
N PHE A 821 20.99 15.05 -11.18
CA PHE A 821 22.43 14.82 -11.09
C PHE A 821 22.75 14.24 -9.73
N ARG A 822 23.46 13.10 -9.67
CA ARG A 822 23.85 12.45 -8.43
C ARG A 822 25.29 12.01 -8.52
N LYS A 823 26.13 12.52 -7.64
CA LYS A 823 27.52 12.10 -7.54
C LYS A 823 27.99 12.20 -6.09
N ASP A 824 28.43 11.09 -5.52
CA ASP A 824 29.00 10.98 -4.18
C ASP A 824 28.12 11.64 -3.09
N TRP A 825 28.55 12.76 -2.55
CA TRP A 825 27.91 13.50 -1.48
C TRP A 825 26.87 14.55 -1.96
N PHE A 826 26.80 14.79 -3.27
CA PHE A 826 25.98 15.83 -3.88
C PHE A 826 24.91 15.24 -4.80
N GLU A 827 23.67 15.63 -4.57
CA GLU A 827 22.53 15.33 -5.44
C GLU A 827 21.76 16.63 -5.72
N PHE A 828 21.45 16.86 -6.98
CA PHE A 828 20.67 18.01 -7.42
C PHE A 828 19.65 17.58 -8.46
N GLY A 829 18.39 18.00 -8.27
CA GLY A 829 17.29 17.72 -9.19
C GLY A 829 16.58 18.98 -9.63
N ILE A 830 16.12 19.00 -10.86
CA ILE A 830 15.14 19.97 -11.36
C ILE A 830 13.98 19.22 -11.97
N ASN A 831 12.79 19.72 -11.76
CA ASN A 831 11.59 19.12 -12.31
C ASN A 831 10.58 20.17 -12.73
N GLY A 832 9.75 19.79 -13.66
CA GLY A 832 8.63 20.58 -14.13
C GLY A 832 7.44 19.69 -14.42
N SER A 833 6.25 20.22 -14.19
CA SER A 833 5.02 19.52 -14.52
C SER A 833 3.95 20.49 -14.98
N MET A 834 3.06 20.02 -15.85
CA MET A 834 1.95 20.76 -16.38
C MET A 834 0.71 19.87 -16.49
N THR A 835 -0.44 20.36 -16.08
CA THR A 835 -1.74 19.74 -16.37
C THR A 835 -2.67 20.77 -16.99
N TYR A 836 -3.12 20.45 -18.17
CA TYR A 836 -4.18 21.15 -18.87
C TYR A 836 -5.45 20.34 -18.79
N ASN A 837 -6.56 20.96 -18.38
CA ASN A 837 -7.90 20.40 -18.44
C ASN A 837 -8.79 21.30 -19.26
N SER A 838 -9.50 20.71 -20.24
CA SER A 838 -10.53 21.38 -21.01
C SER A 838 -11.83 20.60 -20.91
N SER A 839 -12.89 21.24 -20.44
CA SER A 839 -14.23 20.69 -20.40
C SER A 839 -15.15 21.46 -21.34
N ARG A 840 -15.87 20.75 -22.18
CA ARG A 840 -16.79 21.31 -23.18
C ARG A 840 -18.14 20.64 -23.08
N ASN A 841 -19.18 21.43 -22.77
CA ASN A 841 -20.56 20.96 -22.78
C ASN A 841 -21.23 21.26 -24.12
N SER A 842 -22.05 20.31 -24.63
CA SER A 842 -22.67 20.43 -25.94
C SER A 842 -23.80 21.49 -25.98
N VAL A 843 -24.53 21.64 -24.88
CA VAL A 843 -25.72 22.48 -24.77
C VAL A 843 -25.42 23.75 -23.97
N VAL A 844 -24.94 23.59 -22.74
CA VAL A 844 -24.69 24.73 -21.84
C VAL A 844 -23.26 25.25 -22.04
N LYS A 845 -23.12 26.21 -22.98
CA LYS A 845 -21.80 26.76 -23.33
C LYS A 845 -21.12 27.51 -22.17
N THR A 846 -21.89 28.05 -21.24
CA THR A 846 -21.39 28.69 -20.01
C THR A 846 -20.67 27.70 -19.10
N GLY A 847 -20.89 26.40 -19.30
CA GLY A 847 -20.16 25.32 -18.64
C GLY A 847 -18.79 24.98 -19.24
N ASN A 848 -18.41 25.62 -20.38
CA ASN A 848 -17.09 25.42 -20.95
C ASN A 848 -15.99 26.03 -20.07
N MET A 849 -14.94 25.28 -19.82
CA MET A 849 -13.89 25.69 -18.90
C MET A 849 -12.54 25.15 -19.36
N GLU A 850 -11.52 25.93 -19.06
CA GLU A 850 -10.13 25.56 -19.28
C GLU A 850 -9.31 25.89 -18.05
N THR A 851 -8.54 24.90 -17.55
CA THR A 851 -7.64 25.13 -16.43
C THR A 851 -6.23 24.67 -16.73
N TRP A 852 -5.30 25.40 -16.18
CA TRP A 852 -3.89 25.14 -16.25
C TRP A 852 -3.31 25.06 -14.85
N ASN A 853 -2.67 23.95 -14.54
CA ASN A 853 -1.85 23.80 -13.34
C ASN A 853 -0.42 23.52 -13.80
N PHE A 854 0.53 24.33 -13.38
CA PHE A 854 1.96 24.07 -13.63
C PHE A 854 2.75 24.22 -12.36
N SER A 855 3.74 23.37 -12.25
CA SER A 855 4.69 23.39 -11.15
C SER A 855 6.09 23.18 -11.71
N TYR A 856 7.04 23.89 -11.15
CA TYR A 856 8.47 23.69 -11.42
C TYR A 856 9.25 23.89 -10.13
N GLY A 857 10.37 23.18 -10.01
CA GLY A 857 11.13 23.23 -8.78
C GLY A 857 12.53 22.66 -8.91
N ALA A 858 13.28 22.85 -7.85
CA ALA A 858 14.61 22.30 -7.68
C ALA A 858 14.74 21.67 -6.29
N GLU A 859 15.52 20.61 -6.20
CA GLU A 859 15.91 19.95 -4.96
C GLU A 859 17.40 19.78 -4.88
N MET A 860 17.95 19.83 -3.69
CA MET A 860 19.37 19.62 -3.42
C MET A 860 19.54 18.81 -2.14
N ASN A 861 20.35 17.76 -2.22
CA ASN A 861 20.70 16.92 -1.10
C ASN A 861 22.25 16.86 -0.97
N LEU A 862 22.77 17.25 0.18
CA LEU A 862 24.17 17.18 0.55
C LEU A 862 24.34 16.17 1.68
N LEU A 863 25.16 15.13 1.44
CA LEU A 863 25.36 14.02 2.40
C LEU A 863 26.86 13.87 2.64
N PHE A 864 27.38 14.51 3.68
CA PHE A 864 28.78 14.49 4.02
C PHE A 864 29.19 13.24 4.81
N ASP A 865 30.41 12.76 4.60
CA ASP A 865 30.94 11.55 5.26
C ASP A 865 31.03 11.70 6.80
N ASN A 866 31.09 12.92 7.30
CA ASN A 866 31.12 13.21 8.74
C ASN A 866 29.73 13.07 9.43
N GLY A 867 28.70 12.62 8.69
CA GLY A 867 27.33 12.45 9.19
C GLY A 867 26.50 13.74 9.21
N LEU A 868 26.99 14.85 8.64
CA LEU A 868 26.20 16.05 8.38
C LEU A 868 25.42 15.87 7.09
N SER A 869 24.16 16.25 7.08
CA SER A 869 23.35 16.32 5.84
C SER A 869 22.53 17.59 5.80
N PHE A 870 22.34 18.09 4.59
CA PHE A 870 21.46 19.22 4.29
C PHE A 870 20.59 18.86 3.10
N ASN A 871 19.28 18.99 3.27
CA ASN A 871 18.30 18.74 2.23
C ASN A 871 17.43 19.98 2.08
N THR A 872 17.17 20.40 0.86
CA THR A 872 16.27 21.52 0.60
C THR A 872 15.57 21.34 -0.74
N ASP A 873 14.33 21.78 -0.79
CA ASP A 873 13.53 21.84 -2.01
C ASP A 873 12.76 23.15 -2.10
N ILE A 874 12.70 23.69 -3.30
CA ILE A 874 11.92 24.89 -3.63
C ILE A 874 11.08 24.58 -4.86
N SER A 875 9.80 24.92 -4.81
CA SER A 875 8.89 24.70 -5.92
C SER A 875 7.87 25.82 -6.05
N GLN A 876 7.59 26.23 -7.28
CA GLN A 876 6.53 27.16 -7.63
C GLN A 876 5.37 26.37 -8.26
N SER A 877 4.17 26.46 -7.66
CA SER A 877 2.94 25.96 -8.24
C SER A 877 2.03 27.11 -8.63
N SER A 878 1.43 27.03 -9.81
CA SER A 878 0.52 28.06 -10.33
C SER A 878 -0.75 27.44 -10.86
N ARG A 879 -1.89 28.02 -10.53
CA ARG A 879 -3.22 27.61 -11.00
C ARG A 879 -3.90 28.74 -11.74
N ARG A 880 -4.57 28.40 -12.86
CA ARG A 880 -5.28 29.37 -13.72
C ARG A 880 -6.58 28.76 -14.24
N GLY A 881 -7.58 29.61 -14.46
CA GLY A 881 -8.87 29.23 -15.03
C GLY A 881 -9.89 28.70 -14.02
N PHE A 882 -9.67 28.93 -12.72
CA PHE A 882 -10.63 28.59 -11.67
C PHE A 882 -11.70 29.65 -11.55
N SER A 883 -12.91 29.28 -11.10
CA SER A 883 -14.10 30.15 -11.08
C SER A 883 -13.93 31.33 -10.12
N SER A 884 -13.39 31.09 -8.93
CA SER A 884 -13.07 32.17 -7.99
C SER A 884 -11.66 32.73 -8.26
N ALA A 885 -11.53 34.04 -8.26
CA ALA A 885 -10.23 34.70 -8.39
C ALA A 885 -9.22 34.23 -7.30
N SER A 886 -9.71 34.03 -6.09
CA SER A 886 -8.90 33.59 -4.95
C SER A 886 -8.36 32.16 -5.10
N MET A 887 -8.85 31.37 -6.05
CA MET A 887 -8.39 30.03 -6.36
C MET A 887 -7.36 30.01 -7.50
N ASN A 888 -7.12 31.14 -8.18
CA ASN A 888 -6.07 31.28 -9.18
C ASN A 888 -4.77 31.71 -8.49
N THR A 889 -4.06 30.75 -7.89
CA THR A 889 -2.95 30.98 -6.98
C THR A 889 -1.57 30.86 -7.65
N ASN A 890 -0.57 31.49 -7.01
CA ASN A 890 0.85 31.23 -7.20
C ASN A 890 1.43 30.90 -5.83
N GLU A 891 1.99 29.71 -5.69
CA GLU A 891 2.49 29.16 -4.44
C GLU A 891 3.95 28.82 -4.58
N LEU A 892 4.82 29.63 -3.96
CA LEU A 892 6.24 29.34 -3.83
C LEU A 892 6.45 28.63 -2.49
N LEU A 893 6.73 27.34 -2.53
CA LEU A 893 7.01 26.53 -1.36
C LEU A 893 8.49 26.31 -1.21
N TRP A 894 9.01 26.46 -0.01
CA TRP A 894 10.40 26.21 0.32
C TRP A 894 10.48 25.37 1.60
N ASN A 895 11.13 24.20 1.52
CA ASN A 895 11.39 23.32 2.65
C ASN A 895 12.90 23.15 2.83
N ALA A 896 13.35 23.02 4.08
CA ALA A 896 14.75 22.77 4.39
C ALA A 896 14.89 21.85 5.60
N GLN A 897 15.98 21.06 5.61
CA GLN A 897 16.34 20.17 6.70
C GLN A 897 17.84 20.12 6.87
N VAL A 898 18.31 20.23 8.10
CA VAL A 898 19.70 19.97 8.51
C VAL A 898 19.69 18.82 9.49
N ALA A 899 20.52 17.82 9.27
CA ALA A 899 20.65 16.70 10.20
C ALA A 899 22.12 16.41 10.49
N LYS A 900 22.41 15.96 11.72
CA LYS A 900 23.74 15.53 12.16
C LYS A 900 23.62 14.19 12.86
N SER A 901 24.38 13.24 12.36
CA SER A 901 24.49 11.90 12.93
C SER A 901 25.67 11.81 13.87
N PHE A 902 25.46 11.10 14.97
CA PHE A 902 26.39 10.90 16.08
C PHE A 902 26.49 9.41 16.39
N LEU A 903 27.43 9.06 17.26
CA LEU A 903 27.70 7.71 17.71
C LEU A 903 28.23 6.80 16.59
N LYS A 904 28.81 5.66 17.00
CA LYS A 904 29.33 4.65 16.06
C LYS A 904 28.21 4.06 15.22
N GLY A 905 28.39 4.03 13.90
CA GLY A 905 27.36 3.53 12.97
C GLY A 905 26.18 4.49 12.77
N ASN A 906 26.34 5.79 13.08
CA ASN A 906 25.30 6.80 12.94
C ASN A 906 24.02 6.43 13.70
N ALA A 907 24.17 5.85 14.89
CA ALA A 907 23.06 5.31 15.69
C ALA A 907 22.11 6.38 16.22
N LEU A 908 22.59 7.60 16.43
CA LEU A 908 21.79 8.75 16.86
C LEU A 908 21.86 9.87 15.83
N THR A 909 20.73 10.37 15.38
CA THR A 909 20.64 11.52 14.47
C THR A 909 19.74 12.58 15.08
N VAL A 910 20.21 13.82 15.08
CA VAL A 910 19.40 14.99 15.41
C VAL A 910 19.16 15.78 14.14
N SER A 911 17.92 16.12 13.88
CA SER A 911 17.51 16.82 12.65
C SER A 911 16.57 17.96 12.95
N LEU A 912 16.88 19.13 12.38
CA LEU A 912 15.99 20.29 12.36
C LEU A 912 15.40 20.42 10.96
N GLN A 913 14.08 20.43 10.88
CA GLN A 913 13.34 20.50 9.67
C GLN A 913 12.37 21.68 9.70
N TRP A 914 12.26 22.41 8.58
CA TRP A 914 11.26 23.44 8.39
C TRP A 914 10.49 23.22 7.10
N ASN A 915 9.17 23.19 7.20
CA ASN A 915 8.25 22.99 6.08
C ASN A 915 7.59 24.32 5.76
N ASP A 916 7.46 24.62 4.45
CA ASP A 916 6.80 25.82 3.93
C ASP A 916 7.30 27.10 4.63
N ILE A 917 8.61 27.37 4.52
CA ILE A 917 9.29 28.53 5.13
C ILE A 917 8.62 29.85 4.73
N LEU A 918 8.05 29.91 3.53
CA LEU A 918 7.43 31.11 2.96
C LEU A 918 5.93 31.24 3.26
N GLN A 919 5.30 30.26 3.90
CA GLN A 919 3.89 30.26 4.32
C GLN A 919 2.89 30.43 3.15
N ASN A 920 3.18 29.85 1.99
CA ASN A 920 2.41 30.06 0.77
C ASN A 920 1.54 28.87 0.35
N ARG A 921 1.43 27.83 1.19
CA ARG A 921 0.68 26.62 0.85
C ARG A 921 -0.83 26.88 0.76
N SER A 922 -1.46 26.39 -0.29
CA SER A 922 -2.92 26.28 -0.37
C SER A 922 -3.35 24.86 -0.73
N ASN A 923 -4.62 24.54 -0.54
CA ASN A 923 -5.20 23.23 -0.86
C ASN A 923 -6.48 23.42 -1.66
N ILE A 924 -6.35 23.40 -2.98
CA ILE A 924 -7.43 23.69 -3.93
C ILE A 924 -7.58 22.50 -4.87
N SER A 925 -8.83 22.08 -5.11
CA SER A 925 -9.17 21.03 -6.05
C SER A 925 -10.34 21.42 -6.95
N ARG A 926 -10.45 20.78 -8.12
CA ARG A 926 -11.58 20.91 -9.04
C ARG A 926 -12.11 19.55 -9.44
N THR A 927 -13.43 19.41 -9.43
CA THR A 927 -14.15 18.26 -9.97
C THR A 927 -15.12 18.71 -11.06
N ILE A 928 -15.26 17.87 -12.11
CA ILE A 928 -16.15 18.16 -13.25
C ILE A 928 -16.87 16.88 -13.64
N ASP A 929 -18.18 16.97 -13.79
CA ASP A 929 -19.01 15.87 -14.30
C ASP A 929 -19.97 16.36 -15.40
N ALA A 930 -20.96 15.55 -15.80
CA ALA A 930 -21.92 15.88 -16.86
C ALA A 930 -22.86 17.04 -16.51
N TYR A 931 -23.02 17.34 -15.22
CA TYR A 931 -24.04 18.24 -14.71
C TYR A 931 -23.47 19.48 -14.04
N GLN A 932 -22.23 19.41 -13.56
CA GLN A 932 -21.64 20.49 -12.77
C GLN A 932 -20.12 20.51 -12.82
N SER A 933 -19.54 21.66 -12.47
CA SER A 933 -18.16 21.79 -12.02
C SER A 933 -18.11 22.37 -10.63
N SER A 934 -17.20 21.91 -9.79
CA SER A 934 -17.03 22.39 -8.42
C SER A 934 -15.56 22.65 -8.12
N ASP A 935 -15.27 23.86 -7.68
CA ASP A 935 -13.98 24.29 -7.15
C ASP A 935 -14.04 24.26 -5.63
N SER A 936 -13.07 23.67 -4.98
CA SER A 936 -13.03 23.52 -3.53
C SER A 936 -11.69 23.98 -2.98
N ARG A 937 -11.72 24.74 -1.87
CA ARG A 937 -10.57 25.14 -1.08
C ARG A 937 -10.69 24.52 0.30
N TYR A 938 -9.63 23.87 0.77
CA TYR A 938 -9.56 23.25 2.08
C TYR A 938 -8.55 23.96 2.96
N ASN A 939 -8.75 23.90 4.29
CA ASN A 939 -7.72 24.31 5.24
C ASN A 939 -6.48 23.40 5.08
N ALA A 940 -5.31 23.99 5.28
CA ALA A 940 -4.02 23.32 5.15
C ALA A 940 -3.17 23.58 6.40
N ILE A 941 -2.16 22.75 6.61
CA ILE A 941 -1.08 23.02 7.55
C ILE A 941 -0.11 23.96 6.85
N TYR A 942 0.06 25.15 7.41
CA TYR A 942 1.01 26.15 6.95
C TYR A 942 2.43 25.84 7.47
N SER A 943 3.29 26.85 7.47
CA SER A 943 4.68 26.74 7.90
C SER A 943 4.83 26.18 9.33
N TYR A 944 5.74 25.22 9.50
CA TYR A 944 6.12 24.70 10.80
C TYR A 944 7.54 24.16 10.80
N GLY A 945 8.23 24.32 11.94
CA GLY A 945 9.53 23.73 12.19
C GLY A 945 9.44 22.56 13.18
N MET A 946 10.28 21.52 13.00
CA MET A 946 10.33 20.35 13.88
C MET A 946 11.76 19.95 14.19
N LEU A 947 12.00 19.58 15.45
CA LEU A 947 13.22 18.95 15.91
C LEU A 947 12.97 17.45 16.02
N HIS A 948 13.75 16.64 15.28
CA HIS A 948 13.72 15.19 15.30
C HIS A 948 14.89 14.63 16.08
N ILE A 949 14.65 13.61 16.88
CA ILE A 949 15.65 12.77 17.53
C ILE A 949 15.41 11.34 17.03
N ILE A 950 16.35 10.83 16.25
CA ILE A 950 16.24 9.53 15.59
C ILE A 950 17.29 8.61 16.19
N TYR A 951 16.86 7.47 16.74
CA TYR A 951 17.74 6.44 17.28
C TYR A 951 17.55 5.13 16.54
N LYS A 952 18.65 4.52 16.08
CA LYS A 952 18.69 3.24 15.38
C LYS A 952 19.20 2.15 16.33
N LEU A 953 18.38 1.14 16.53
CA LEU A 953 18.73 -0.06 17.28
C LEU A 953 19.20 -1.15 16.31
N ASN A 954 20.41 -1.68 16.51
CA ASN A 954 20.93 -2.79 15.72
C ASN A 954 21.65 -3.75 16.67
N ILE A 955 21.03 -4.89 16.99
CA ILE A 955 21.61 -5.92 17.86
C ILE A 955 21.57 -7.24 17.11
N PHE A 956 22.72 -7.64 16.55
CA PHE A 956 22.88 -8.90 15.84
C PHE A 956 23.81 -9.84 16.62
N GLY A 957 23.62 -11.17 16.49
CA GLY A 957 24.45 -12.18 17.16
C GLY A 957 25.91 -12.16 16.68
N LYS A 958 26.84 -12.73 17.47
CA LYS A 958 28.29 -12.82 17.15
C LYS A 958 28.53 -13.60 15.86
N GLY A 959 28.44 -12.97 14.73
CA GLY A 959 28.64 -13.53 13.38
C GLY A 959 28.50 -12.48 12.30
N ALA A 960 27.93 -11.34 12.63
CA ALA A 960 27.79 -10.21 11.74
C ALA A 960 28.96 -9.24 11.98
N ASN A 961 30.08 -9.46 11.29
CA ASN A 961 31.14 -8.45 11.13
C ASN A 961 30.61 -7.30 10.26
N GLY A 962 29.72 -6.48 10.84
CA GLY A 962 29.42 -5.17 10.35
C GLY A 962 30.10 -4.15 11.28
N PRO A 963 30.55 -2.97 10.84
CA PRO A 963 31.18 -1.98 11.70
C PRO A 963 30.11 -1.40 12.67
N GLY A 964 30.06 -1.91 13.91
CA GLY A 964 29.16 -1.37 14.92
C GLY A 964 28.72 -2.31 16.06
N GLY A 965 29.53 -3.30 16.46
CA GLY A 965 29.27 -4.07 17.68
C GLY A 965 29.39 -3.19 18.93
N PHE A 966 28.29 -2.84 19.57
CA PHE A 966 28.29 -2.21 20.90
C PHE A 966 28.63 -3.25 21.97
N GLY A 967 29.77 -3.05 22.65
CA GLY A 967 30.04 -3.69 23.92
C GLY A 967 29.07 -3.22 24.98
N GLY A 968 28.37 -4.18 25.56
CA GLY A 968 27.93 -4.20 26.96
C GLY A 968 27.00 -3.11 27.48
N PHE A 969 25.69 -3.37 27.44
CA PHE A 969 24.84 -2.99 28.57
C PHE A 969 24.60 -4.23 29.43
N GLY A 970 25.02 -4.13 30.68
CA GLY A 970 24.96 -5.17 31.67
C GLY A 970 23.56 -5.72 31.91
N ALA A 971 23.55 -6.98 32.16
CA ALA A 971 22.44 -7.84 32.43
C ALA A 971 21.41 -7.27 33.43
N PHE A 972 20.17 -7.17 33.02
CA PHE A 972 19.03 -7.46 33.87
C PHE A 972 18.34 -8.71 33.27
N GLY A 973 18.58 -9.85 33.91
CA GLY A 973 17.95 -11.09 33.56
C GLY A 973 18.55 -12.24 34.35
N GLY A 974 17.89 -12.56 35.49
CA GLY A 974 18.25 -13.66 36.35
C GLY A 974 18.26 -14.99 35.55
N ASN A 975 19.35 -15.70 35.77
CA ASN A 975 19.53 -17.09 35.36
C ASN A 975 18.38 -17.96 35.87
N MET A 976 17.67 -18.61 34.95
CA MET A 976 17.09 -19.92 35.18
C MET A 976 17.68 -20.89 34.14
N SER A 977 18.79 -21.49 34.55
CA SER A 977 19.33 -22.64 33.85
C SER A 977 18.53 -23.89 34.22
N MET A 978 17.81 -24.46 33.28
CA MET A 978 17.41 -25.87 33.37
C MET A 978 18.36 -26.73 32.54
N ARG A 979 19.19 -27.47 33.24
CA ARG A 979 19.93 -28.63 32.70
C ARG A 979 18.95 -29.79 32.44
N PRO A 980 19.10 -30.57 31.40
CA PRO A 980 18.42 -31.85 31.26
C PRO A 980 19.24 -32.90 31.99
N GLY A 981 18.66 -33.46 33.05
CA GLY A 981 19.13 -34.66 33.69
C GLY A 981 18.41 -35.87 33.13
N SER A 982 19.17 -36.77 32.55
CA SER A 982 18.76 -38.15 32.24
C SER A 982 18.61 -38.98 33.51
N GLY A 983 17.54 -39.77 33.62
CA GLY A 983 17.40 -40.77 34.65
C GLY A 983 16.03 -41.41 34.65
N GLY A 984 15.97 -42.66 34.16
CA GLY A 984 14.75 -43.44 34.06
C GLY A 984 14.33 -44.12 35.36
N MET A 985 13.19 -44.79 35.24
CA MET A 985 12.60 -45.92 35.97
C MET A 985 11.31 -45.62 36.75
N ARG A 986 10.32 -46.15 36.22
CA ARG A 986 9.11 -46.96 36.57
C ARG A 986 8.73 -47.15 38.05
N PRO A 987 7.56 -47.76 38.33
CA PRO A 987 6.24 -47.15 38.57
C PRO A 987 5.69 -47.65 39.93
N GLY A 988 4.63 -47.06 40.38
CA GLY A 988 3.88 -47.62 41.52
C GLY A 988 2.82 -46.65 42.11
N GLY A 989 1.62 -46.95 41.84
CA GLY A 989 0.56 -47.30 42.78
C GLY A 989 -0.16 -46.19 43.51
N GLY A 990 -1.42 -46.00 43.14
CA GLY A 990 -2.53 -46.20 44.04
C GLY A 990 -3.03 -44.99 44.87
N GLY A 991 -4.36 -44.78 44.72
CA GLY A 991 -5.22 -44.16 45.75
C GLY A 991 -5.51 -42.67 45.52
N GLY A 992 -6.61 -42.26 45.17
CA GLY A 992 -8.00 -42.46 45.70
C GLY A 992 -8.34 -41.37 46.68
N MET A 993 -9.20 -40.45 46.29
CA MET A 993 -10.35 -39.98 47.01
C MET A 993 -10.72 -38.50 46.71
N ARG A 994 -11.90 -38.33 46.25
CA ARG A 994 -12.78 -37.16 46.35
C ARG A 994 -13.31 -37.03 47.83
N PRO A 995 -14.17 -36.08 48.15
CA PRO A 995 -14.53 -34.72 47.70
C PRO A 995 -14.84 -33.75 48.89
N ALA A 996 -15.50 -32.68 48.55
CA ALA A 996 -16.34 -31.77 49.35
C ALA A 996 -15.80 -30.36 49.41
N GLY A 997 -16.50 -29.39 48.94
CA GLY A 997 -17.69 -28.73 49.40
C GLY A 997 -17.23 -27.29 49.79
N GLY A 998 -17.80 -26.22 49.31
CA GLY A 998 -19.06 -25.69 49.31
C GLY A 998 -19.04 -24.24 49.80
N MET A 999 -19.92 -23.42 49.28
CA MET A 999 -20.34 -22.10 49.74
C MET A 999 -19.42 -20.93 49.46
N GLY A 1000 -19.82 -19.79 48.85
CA GLY A 1000 -21.09 -19.12 48.88
C GLY A 1000 -20.91 -17.67 49.24
N GLY A 1001 -21.49 -16.72 48.53
CA GLY A 1001 -21.54 -15.31 48.84
C GLY A 1001 -20.95 -14.43 47.75
N GLY A 1002 -21.60 -13.79 46.90
CA GLY A 1002 -22.69 -12.91 46.88
C GLY A 1002 -22.41 -11.53 47.47
N MET A 1003 -22.18 -10.53 46.62
CA MET A 1003 -22.69 -9.18 46.83
C MET A 1003 -22.43 -8.23 45.67
N ARG A 1004 -23.38 -7.58 45.31
CA ARG A 1004 -23.83 -6.46 44.50
C ARG A 1004 -23.08 -5.14 44.75
N MET A 1005 -23.32 -4.29 43.79
CA MET A 1005 -23.30 -2.80 43.72
C MET A 1005 -21.97 -2.20 43.24
N GLY A 1006 -21.89 -1.24 42.35
CA GLY A 1006 -22.89 -0.34 41.81
C GLY A 1006 -22.16 0.92 41.28
N ARG A 1007 -22.69 1.47 40.26
CA ARG A 1007 -22.44 2.77 39.59
C ARG A 1007 -21.47 2.78 38.44
#